data_380031c059cc4a593ca307c4a2a2dff5
#
_entry.id   380031c059cc4a593ca307c4a2a2dff5
#
_cell.length_a   1.000
_cell.length_b   1.000
_cell.length_c   1.000
_cell.angle_alpha   90.00
_cell.angle_beta   90.00
_cell.angle_gamma   90.00
#
_symmetry.space_group_name_H-M   'P 1'
#
loop_
_entity.id
_entity.type
_entity.pdbx_description
1 polymer ?
#
loop_
_entity_poly.entity_id
_entity_poly.type
_entity_poly.pdbx_seq_one_letter_code
_entity_poly.pdbx_strand_id
1 'polypeptide(L)'
;MALLKTMPPLWRECLSSAFRLALACTIVGCVTLFAPSSISTLVPFPAFSYLTAILIIVNLATFGDALRESCLAFYVTLHTVVLAMFSLWLLGIRCLSKVATAVVVTVAAFVVVLPWPHSAHLIAKRLALGQIVVVYVVAYDNGVHTDPLMHPLGLAASTTLGVLASVVALLLPYPRLACSQMNESSKLLTKNILKRLKLLIKVICEEDKATAIGLISHTKSLVTKRTKLLSMITLYQEGMKWEMLPMKIFRPHCLSLKERLEEVETNLRGMELALTCTDAFPINILNQDLKDVLNSLEEHVTLTLKQAKQGLRGGSLTVPESNAKDITHFLQSLHTLPRTHQELHIFFVLFCAKLLYRTPLTQTPTCAQDNSKNENSLEGKEKWANWIARLRNTDFIPAIKFSLSLGLTVFMGLVYSKENGIWAGLSVAVSYVSGREATFRAANVKAHGTVLGTVYGVLGCLVCESLVTLRFLSLFPWFIFTSSLQRSQMYGPAGAISAVIGAILILGRKNYGPPSEFAMARIVDTFIGLSCSIFVDLIFWPKRASTCAKMELSQCLATLGECIESLSLGETDFGEKQRRLKMQVNELKKFVVEAEVEPNFWFLPFDSVCYDKVLGSLSKVVDLLWFGEHALKFLQQEFQRCGAYEKEDVKMLDGELEHVKELICSWIKNLEEISRMKFVEKNDNPCDLEAGKSSEWNMVSGLGEDGIEQTIGCFLQWSTIVADNLNGDEGDKELKSQVVLSLSALGFCLCACMRGTIEIEEAFLTNVTGN
;
A
#
# COMPACT_ATOMS: atom_id res chain seq x y z
N MET A 1 -6.76 28.78 20.84
CA MET A 1 -5.45 28.20 20.44
C MET A 1 -4.71 27.52 21.59
N ALA A 2 -4.63 28.08 22.75
CA ALA A 2 -3.96 27.45 23.90
C ALA A 2 -4.62 26.12 24.31
N LEU A 3 -5.94 26.05 24.40
CA LEU A 3 -6.71 24.84 24.70
C LEU A 3 -6.51 23.69 23.70
N LEU A 4 -6.32 23.98 22.41
CA LEU A 4 -6.06 22.95 21.38
C LEU A 4 -4.67 22.32 21.50
N LYS A 5 -3.68 23.02 22.07
CA LYS A 5 -2.33 22.49 22.29
C LYS A 5 -2.25 21.53 23.47
N THR A 6 -3.14 21.61 24.42
CA THR A 6 -3.20 20.75 25.62
C THR A 6 -4.01 19.46 25.40
N MET A 7 -4.82 19.39 24.32
CA MET A 7 -5.62 18.21 24.01
C MET A 7 -4.78 17.06 23.42
N PRO A 8 -5.18 15.78 23.66
CA PRO A 8 -4.57 14.64 23.01
C PRO A 8 -4.54 14.81 21.48
N PRO A 9 -3.49 14.35 20.78
CA PRO A 9 -3.32 14.57 19.34
C PRO A 9 -4.51 14.05 18.52
N LEU A 10 -5.13 12.97 18.95
CA LEU A 10 -6.28 12.35 18.30
C LEU A 10 -7.51 13.29 18.26
N TRP A 11 -7.84 13.92 19.39
CA TRP A 11 -8.95 14.87 19.48
C TRP A 11 -8.72 16.14 18.67
N ARG A 12 -7.48 16.64 18.66
CA ARG A 12 -7.11 17.81 17.88
C ARG A 12 -7.33 17.59 16.39
N GLU A 13 -7.01 16.39 15.90
CA GLU A 13 -7.21 16.06 14.50
C GLU A 13 -8.70 15.83 14.17
N CYS A 14 -9.48 15.19 15.05
CA CYS A 14 -10.91 15.03 14.87
C CYS A 14 -11.62 16.38 14.80
N LEU A 15 -11.32 17.29 15.71
CA LEU A 15 -11.88 18.65 15.72
C LEU A 15 -11.48 19.45 14.47
N SER A 16 -10.22 19.34 14.03
CA SER A 16 -9.77 19.99 12.81
C SER A 16 -10.48 19.46 11.56
N SER A 17 -10.71 18.15 11.47
CA SER A 17 -11.46 17.53 10.37
C SER A 17 -12.93 17.95 10.41
N ALA A 18 -13.57 17.87 11.59
CA ALA A 18 -14.96 18.30 11.78
C ALA A 18 -15.18 19.77 11.42
N PHE A 19 -14.27 20.66 11.82
CA PHE A 19 -14.34 22.08 11.48
C PHE A 19 -14.29 22.30 9.96
N ARG A 20 -13.42 21.61 9.26
CA ARG A 20 -13.31 21.72 7.78
C ARG A 20 -14.56 21.20 7.07
N LEU A 21 -15.10 20.06 7.54
CA LEU A 21 -16.34 19.53 7.01
C LEU A 21 -17.51 20.51 7.22
N ALA A 22 -17.61 21.06 8.45
CA ALA A 22 -18.63 22.06 8.76
C ALA A 22 -18.48 23.31 7.90
N LEU A 23 -17.24 23.81 7.73
CA LEU A 23 -16.96 24.99 6.91
C LEU A 23 -17.32 24.77 5.44
N ALA A 24 -16.92 23.63 4.87
CA ALA A 24 -17.27 23.31 3.48
C ALA A 24 -18.80 23.20 3.28
N CYS A 25 -19.49 22.53 4.18
CA CYS A 25 -20.96 22.43 4.12
C CYS A 25 -21.62 23.80 4.34
N THR A 26 -21.06 24.66 5.16
CA THR A 26 -21.56 26.02 5.35
C THR A 26 -21.38 26.86 4.07
N ILE A 27 -20.24 26.77 3.40
CA ILE A 27 -20.00 27.45 2.11
C ILE A 27 -21.02 27.00 1.05
N VAL A 28 -21.18 25.68 0.88
CA VAL A 28 -22.17 25.11 -0.04
C VAL A 28 -23.57 25.56 0.35
N GLY A 29 -23.93 25.53 1.64
CA GLY A 29 -25.24 25.94 2.14
C GLY A 29 -25.52 27.42 1.94
N CYS A 30 -24.55 28.28 2.17
CA CYS A 30 -24.68 29.72 1.91
C CYS A 30 -24.98 29.99 0.43
N VAL A 31 -24.28 29.33 -0.48
CA VAL A 31 -24.53 29.49 -1.93
C VAL A 31 -25.87 28.91 -2.34
N THR A 32 -26.26 27.75 -1.83
CA THR A 32 -27.49 27.06 -2.27
C THR A 32 -28.78 27.62 -1.63
N LEU A 33 -28.71 28.19 -0.42
CA LEU A 33 -29.87 28.67 0.34
C LEU A 33 -30.07 30.18 0.26
N PHE A 34 -28.96 30.97 0.21
CA PHE A 34 -29.01 32.43 0.33
C PHE A 34 -28.58 33.18 -0.94
N ALA A 35 -28.05 32.50 -1.97
CA ALA A 35 -27.66 33.15 -3.19
C ALA A 35 -28.87 33.62 -4.00
N PRO A 36 -28.73 34.68 -4.82
CA PRO A 36 -29.78 35.15 -5.78
C PRO A 36 -30.26 33.99 -6.66
N SER A 37 -31.52 34.11 -7.13
CA SER A 37 -32.16 33.10 -7.98
C SER A 37 -31.32 32.73 -9.20
N SER A 38 -30.60 33.67 -9.78
CA SER A 38 -29.70 33.44 -10.92
C SER A 38 -28.56 32.45 -10.62
N ILE A 39 -28.04 32.43 -9.40
CA ILE A 39 -26.98 31.46 -8.99
C ILE A 39 -27.62 30.15 -8.53
N SER A 40 -28.74 30.23 -7.85
CA SER A 40 -29.44 29.03 -7.37
C SER A 40 -29.95 28.14 -8.53
N THR A 41 -30.34 28.74 -9.67
CA THR A 41 -30.69 28.00 -10.90
C THR A 41 -29.48 27.35 -11.57
N LEU A 42 -28.30 27.93 -11.42
CA LEU A 42 -27.07 27.35 -11.96
C LEU A 42 -26.62 26.09 -11.22
N VAL A 43 -27.01 25.92 -9.94
CA VAL A 43 -26.63 24.78 -9.08
C VAL A 43 -27.91 23.99 -8.72
N PRO A 44 -28.50 23.23 -9.66
CA PRO A 44 -29.76 22.52 -9.43
C PRO A 44 -29.65 21.32 -8.48
N PHE A 45 -28.42 20.82 -8.25
CA PHE A 45 -28.16 19.60 -7.45
C PHE A 45 -27.36 19.89 -6.16
N PRO A 46 -27.93 20.58 -5.15
CA PRO A 46 -27.21 20.91 -3.91
C PRO A 46 -26.73 19.66 -3.16
N ALA A 47 -27.51 18.60 -3.15
CA ALA A 47 -27.13 17.33 -2.52
C ALA A 47 -25.81 16.77 -3.10
N PHE A 48 -25.58 16.92 -4.40
CA PHE A 48 -24.34 16.49 -5.04
C PHE A 48 -23.15 17.39 -4.70
N SER A 49 -23.36 18.68 -4.47
CA SER A 49 -22.32 19.59 -3.98
C SER A 49 -21.86 19.22 -2.58
N TYR A 50 -22.76 18.88 -1.65
CA TYR A 50 -22.41 18.38 -0.32
C TYR A 50 -21.67 17.05 -0.39
N LEU A 51 -22.15 16.12 -1.22
CA LEU A 51 -21.48 14.84 -1.46
C LEU A 51 -20.03 15.05 -1.91
N THR A 52 -19.82 15.87 -2.93
CA THR A 52 -18.49 16.15 -3.48
C THR A 52 -17.56 16.78 -2.46
N ALA A 53 -18.02 17.80 -1.73
CA ALA A 53 -17.24 18.48 -0.72
C ALA A 53 -16.80 17.54 0.41
N ILE A 54 -17.72 16.71 0.92
CA ILE A 54 -17.45 15.77 2.01
C ILE A 54 -16.53 14.65 1.52
N LEU A 55 -16.75 14.08 0.32
CA LEU A 55 -15.90 13.02 -0.23
C LEU A 55 -14.45 13.46 -0.37
N ILE A 56 -14.21 14.70 -0.83
CA ILE A 56 -12.86 15.24 -0.96
C ILE A 56 -12.21 15.40 0.42
N ILE A 57 -12.87 16.03 1.39
CA ILE A 57 -12.29 16.30 2.71
C ILE A 57 -12.04 15.03 3.52
N VAL A 58 -12.97 14.06 3.47
CA VAL A 58 -12.88 12.82 4.24
C VAL A 58 -11.73 11.92 3.79
N ASN A 59 -11.52 11.83 2.49
CA ASN A 59 -10.52 10.92 1.94
C ASN A 59 -9.12 11.52 1.86
N LEU A 60 -8.95 12.84 2.05
CA LEU A 60 -7.70 13.54 1.83
C LEU A 60 -7.07 14.05 3.12
N ALA A 61 -5.80 13.71 3.29
CA ALA A 61 -5.03 14.10 4.47
C ALA A 61 -4.42 15.51 4.34
N THR A 62 -4.07 15.94 3.10
CA THR A 62 -3.27 17.15 2.84
C THR A 62 -3.86 18.03 1.76
N PHE A 63 -3.41 19.29 1.73
CA PHE A 63 -3.80 20.26 0.70
C PHE A 63 -3.35 19.85 -0.71
N GLY A 64 -2.15 19.27 -0.84
CA GLY A 64 -1.64 18.78 -2.13
C GLY A 64 -2.47 17.63 -2.70
N ASP A 65 -2.93 16.72 -1.84
CA ASP A 65 -3.86 15.66 -2.26
C ASP A 65 -5.18 16.27 -2.74
N ALA A 66 -5.71 17.26 -2.00
CA ALA A 66 -6.95 17.92 -2.38
C ALA A 66 -6.82 18.66 -3.73
N LEU A 67 -5.70 19.32 -3.99
CA LEU A 67 -5.46 19.98 -5.27
C LEU A 67 -5.41 18.97 -6.42
N ARG A 68 -4.72 17.85 -6.22
CA ARG A 68 -4.68 16.72 -7.18
C ARG A 68 -6.08 16.20 -7.49
N GLU A 69 -6.83 15.83 -6.46
CA GLU A 69 -8.18 15.28 -6.62
C GLU A 69 -9.16 16.29 -7.20
N SER A 70 -8.99 17.58 -6.89
CA SER A 70 -9.79 18.64 -7.49
C SER A 70 -9.54 18.76 -8.99
N CYS A 71 -8.29 18.74 -9.42
CA CYS A 71 -7.94 18.74 -10.85
C CYS A 71 -8.51 17.51 -11.57
N LEU A 72 -8.40 16.34 -10.95
CA LEU A 72 -8.95 15.09 -11.49
C LEU A 72 -10.48 15.09 -11.51
N ALA A 73 -11.13 15.63 -10.46
CA ALA A 73 -12.58 15.81 -10.43
C ALA A 73 -13.07 16.71 -11.58
N PHE A 74 -12.39 17.81 -11.84
CA PHE A 74 -12.70 18.66 -12.99
C PHE A 74 -12.51 17.93 -14.32
N TYR A 75 -11.38 17.25 -14.49
CA TYR A 75 -11.10 16.48 -15.70
C TYR A 75 -12.17 15.42 -15.97
N VAL A 76 -12.50 14.64 -14.97
CA VAL A 76 -13.51 13.58 -15.06
C VAL A 76 -14.92 14.18 -15.28
N THR A 77 -15.25 15.28 -14.60
CA THR A 77 -16.54 15.98 -14.79
C THR A 77 -16.67 16.47 -16.22
N LEU A 78 -15.62 17.04 -16.80
CA LEU A 78 -15.63 17.48 -18.19
C LEU A 78 -15.93 16.31 -19.15
N HIS A 79 -15.24 15.18 -18.97
CA HIS A 79 -15.48 13.98 -19.78
C HIS A 79 -16.90 13.44 -19.62
N THR A 80 -17.37 13.31 -18.38
CA THR A 80 -18.70 12.78 -18.08
C THR A 80 -19.79 13.66 -18.64
N VAL A 81 -19.64 14.98 -18.51
CA VAL A 81 -20.63 15.96 -19.01
C VAL A 81 -20.69 15.95 -20.53
N VAL A 82 -19.53 15.98 -21.21
CA VAL A 82 -19.49 15.92 -22.68
C VAL A 82 -20.12 14.63 -23.21
N LEU A 83 -19.77 13.51 -22.60
CA LEU A 83 -20.34 12.20 -22.97
C LEU A 83 -21.85 12.15 -22.73
N ALA A 84 -22.32 12.71 -21.60
CA ALA A 84 -23.73 12.78 -21.25
C ALA A 84 -24.52 13.68 -22.20
N MET A 85 -23.99 14.87 -22.53
CA MET A 85 -24.60 15.79 -23.50
C MET A 85 -24.76 15.12 -24.87
N PHE A 86 -23.69 14.48 -25.36
CA PHE A 86 -23.71 13.80 -26.66
C PHE A 86 -24.72 12.63 -26.66
N SER A 87 -24.72 11.80 -25.63
CA SER A 87 -25.61 10.63 -25.54
C SER A 87 -27.09 11.04 -25.38
N LEU A 88 -27.40 12.05 -24.55
CA LEU A 88 -28.77 12.57 -24.41
C LEU A 88 -29.29 13.24 -25.69
N TRP A 89 -28.39 13.91 -26.43
CA TRP A 89 -28.74 14.48 -27.74
C TRP A 89 -29.01 13.39 -28.78
N LEU A 90 -28.15 12.33 -28.82
CA LEU A 90 -28.26 11.24 -29.78
C LEU A 90 -29.49 10.34 -29.53
N LEU A 91 -29.70 9.93 -28.27
CA LEU A 91 -30.78 9.02 -27.92
C LEU A 91 -32.16 9.71 -27.88
N GLY A 92 -32.15 11.03 -27.61
CA GLY A 92 -33.39 11.78 -27.35
C GLY A 92 -34.04 11.38 -26.03
N ILE A 93 -34.44 12.37 -25.24
CA ILE A 93 -34.98 12.15 -23.88
C ILE A 93 -36.27 11.35 -23.91
N ARG A 94 -37.05 11.42 -24.99
CA ARG A 94 -38.31 10.68 -25.17
C ARG A 94 -38.14 9.16 -25.22
N CYS A 95 -36.98 8.68 -25.60
CA CYS A 95 -36.65 7.24 -25.67
C CYS A 95 -36.21 6.64 -24.34
N LEU A 96 -36.02 7.45 -23.29
CA LEU A 96 -35.61 6.98 -21.97
C LEU A 96 -36.78 6.28 -21.27
N SER A 97 -36.78 4.98 -21.26
CA SER A 97 -37.59 4.11 -20.41
C SER A 97 -36.78 3.65 -19.20
N LYS A 98 -37.41 3.03 -18.19
CA LYS A 98 -36.70 2.43 -17.03
C LYS A 98 -35.56 1.52 -17.48
N VAL A 99 -35.82 0.66 -18.46
CA VAL A 99 -34.81 -0.28 -19.00
C VAL A 99 -33.72 0.47 -19.79
N ALA A 100 -34.11 1.39 -20.67
CA ALA A 100 -33.18 2.16 -21.45
C ALA A 100 -32.20 2.98 -20.56
N THR A 101 -32.75 3.61 -19.51
CA THR A 101 -31.94 4.36 -18.52
C THR A 101 -30.93 3.44 -17.81
N ALA A 102 -31.38 2.26 -17.38
CA ALA A 102 -30.49 1.27 -16.74
C ALA A 102 -29.39 0.80 -17.69
N VAL A 103 -29.72 0.52 -18.96
CA VAL A 103 -28.73 0.09 -19.97
C VAL A 103 -27.71 1.21 -20.26
N VAL A 104 -28.16 2.44 -20.43
CA VAL A 104 -27.27 3.58 -20.68
C VAL A 104 -26.34 3.81 -19.50
N VAL A 105 -26.84 3.75 -18.25
CA VAL A 105 -26.03 3.84 -17.03
C VAL A 105 -25.02 2.70 -16.97
N THR A 106 -25.41 1.46 -17.33
CA THR A 106 -24.47 0.31 -17.36
C THR A 106 -23.33 0.54 -18.34
N VAL A 107 -23.63 0.98 -19.57
CA VAL A 107 -22.61 1.23 -20.61
C VAL A 107 -21.70 2.39 -20.20
N ALA A 108 -22.27 3.51 -19.74
CA ALA A 108 -21.50 4.67 -19.30
C ALA A 108 -20.61 4.33 -18.09
N ALA A 109 -21.13 3.58 -17.12
CA ALA A 109 -20.36 3.13 -15.97
C ALA A 109 -19.21 2.20 -16.38
N PHE A 110 -19.46 1.28 -17.32
CA PHE A 110 -18.43 0.41 -17.85
C PHE A 110 -17.24 1.21 -18.43
N VAL A 111 -17.54 2.22 -19.25
CA VAL A 111 -16.51 3.09 -19.83
C VAL A 111 -15.69 3.81 -18.76
N VAL A 112 -16.34 4.30 -17.69
CA VAL A 112 -15.64 5.02 -16.60
C VAL A 112 -14.81 4.08 -15.72
N VAL A 113 -15.29 2.86 -15.48
CA VAL A 113 -14.59 1.89 -14.61
C VAL A 113 -13.37 1.30 -15.29
N LEU A 114 -13.35 1.23 -16.63
CA LEU A 114 -12.17 0.75 -17.36
C LEU A 114 -10.88 1.46 -16.90
N PRO A 115 -9.76 0.74 -16.83
CA PRO A 115 -8.49 1.31 -16.40
C PRO A 115 -7.89 2.21 -17.49
N TRP A 116 -8.22 3.49 -17.45
CA TRP A 116 -7.58 4.50 -18.28
C TRP A 116 -6.20 4.85 -17.68
N PRO A 117 -5.16 5.12 -18.47
CA PRO A 117 -3.81 5.38 -17.99
C PRO A 117 -3.70 6.51 -16.96
N HIS A 118 -4.65 7.44 -16.95
CA HIS A 118 -4.66 8.60 -16.06
C HIS A 118 -5.79 8.60 -15.02
N SER A 119 -6.69 7.63 -15.03
CA SER A 119 -7.89 7.60 -14.17
C SER A 119 -7.73 6.70 -12.93
N ALA A 120 -6.52 6.51 -12.44
CA ALA A 120 -6.27 5.63 -11.29
C ALA A 120 -6.89 6.08 -9.95
N HIS A 121 -7.50 7.28 -9.90
CA HIS A 121 -7.98 7.88 -8.67
C HIS A 121 -9.41 7.51 -8.33
N LEU A 122 -9.56 6.88 -7.16
CA LEU A 122 -10.81 6.35 -6.65
C LEU A 122 -11.91 7.41 -6.51
N ILE A 123 -11.55 8.61 -5.99
CA ILE A 123 -12.51 9.69 -5.75
C ILE A 123 -13.07 10.22 -7.07
N ALA A 124 -12.21 10.43 -8.07
CA ALA A 124 -12.62 10.87 -9.39
C ALA A 124 -13.59 9.88 -10.06
N LYS A 125 -13.32 8.57 -9.98
CA LYS A 125 -14.23 7.53 -10.49
C LYS A 125 -15.56 7.52 -9.75
N ARG A 126 -15.56 7.65 -8.42
CA ARG A 126 -16.79 7.75 -7.62
C ARG A 126 -17.66 8.94 -8.01
N LEU A 127 -17.03 10.10 -8.24
CA LEU A 127 -17.73 11.30 -8.70
C LEU A 127 -18.32 11.12 -10.11
N ALA A 128 -17.54 10.56 -11.05
CA ALA A 128 -18.03 10.29 -12.40
C ALA A 128 -19.22 9.33 -12.41
N LEU A 129 -19.13 8.23 -11.67
CA LEU A 129 -20.20 7.26 -11.55
C LEU A 129 -21.46 7.90 -10.92
N GLY A 130 -21.28 8.72 -9.88
CA GLY A 130 -22.37 9.48 -9.28
C GLY A 130 -23.01 10.46 -10.27
N GLN A 131 -22.21 11.17 -11.07
CA GLN A 131 -22.69 12.08 -12.12
C GLN A 131 -23.50 11.36 -13.19
N ILE A 132 -23.03 10.18 -13.65
CA ILE A 132 -23.75 9.34 -14.61
C ILE A 132 -25.14 8.98 -14.07
N VAL A 133 -25.21 8.49 -12.84
CA VAL A 133 -26.50 8.15 -12.21
C VAL A 133 -27.40 9.37 -12.15
N VAL A 134 -26.91 10.51 -11.66
CA VAL A 134 -27.73 11.73 -11.52
C VAL A 134 -28.24 12.21 -12.88
N VAL A 135 -27.36 12.27 -13.89
CA VAL A 135 -27.74 12.79 -15.23
C VAL A 135 -28.85 11.94 -15.84
N TYR A 136 -28.68 10.63 -15.94
CA TYR A 136 -29.63 9.80 -16.68
C TYR A 136 -30.92 9.53 -15.90
N VAL A 137 -30.84 9.35 -14.58
CA VAL A 137 -32.03 9.10 -13.76
C VAL A 137 -32.90 10.34 -13.65
N VAL A 138 -32.30 11.53 -13.43
CA VAL A 138 -33.09 12.78 -13.39
C VAL A 138 -33.63 13.15 -14.77
N ALA A 139 -32.86 12.88 -15.85
CA ALA A 139 -33.41 13.09 -17.22
C ALA A 139 -34.61 12.20 -17.50
N TYR A 140 -34.60 10.95 -17.00
CA TYR A 140 -35.77 10.07 -17.09
C TYR A 140 -36.95 10.58 -16.25
N ASP A 141 -36.68 11.06 -15.02
CA ASP A 141 -37.73 11.54 -14.10
C ASP A 141 -38.43 12.78 -14.61
N ASN A 142 -37.67 13.81 -15.04
CA ASN A 142 -38.18 15.05 -15.57
C ASN A 142 -38.72 14.93 -17.03
N GLY A 143 -38.32 13.90 -17.75
CA GLY A 143 -38.74 13.62 -19.12
C GLY A 143 -38.52 14.80 -20.07
N VAL A 144 -39.52 15.17 -20.84
CA VAL A 144 -39.43 16.18 -21.93
C VAL A 144 -39.04 17.58 -21.43
N HIS A 145 -39.17 17.85 -20.15
CA HIS A 145 -38.78 19.15 -19.57
C HIS A 145 -37.27 19.26 -19.31
N THR A 146 -36.49 18.21 -19.52
CA THR A 146 -35.04 18.22 -19.34
C THR A 146 -34.38 18.79 -20.58
N ASP A 147 -33.57 19.84 -20.42
CA ASP A 147 -32.73 20.34 -21.48
C ASP A 147 -31.43 19.48 -21.57
N PRO A 148 -31.14 18.82 -22.71
CA PRO A 148 -29.99 17.94 -22.88
C PRO A 148 -28.64 18.63 -22.62
N LEU A 149 -28.57 19.95 -22.78
CA LEU A 149 -27.35 20.74 -22.61
C LEU A 149 -27.24 21.31 -21.19
N MET A 150 -28.31 21.95 -20.71
CA MET A 150 -28.26 22.67 -19.42
C MET A 150 -28.28 21.74 -18.23
N HIS A 151 -28.91 20.56 -18.34
CA HIS A 151 -28.97 19.60 -17.25
C HIS A 151 -27.60 19.03 -16.83
N PRO A 152 -26.75 18.49 -17.74
CA PRO A 152 -25.40 18.07 -17.40
C PRO A 152 -24.50 19.24 -16.96
N LEU A 153 -24.65 20.44 -17.53
CA LEU A 153 -23.93 21.63 -17.10
C LEU A 153 -24.27 22.06 -15.67
N GLY A 154 -25.54 22.00 -15.28
CA GLY A 154 -25.97 22.25 -13.91
C GLY A 154 -25.33 21.28 -12.90
N LEU A 155 -25.16 20.01 -13.31
CA LEU A 155 -24.44 19.04 -12.47
C LEU A 155 -22.94 19.35 -12.37
N ALA A 156 -22.31 19.78 -13.48
CA ALA A 156 -20.92 20.25 -13.46
C ALA A 156 -20.75 21.47 -12.54
N ALA A 157 -21.65 22.43 -12.59
CA ALA A 157 -21.66 23.59 -11.70
C ALA A 157 -21.79 23.16 -10.21
N SER A 158 -22.70 22.21 -9.92
CA SER A 158 -22.88 21.64 -8.56
C SER A 158 -21.61 20.93 -8.08
N THR A 159 -20.95 20.17 -8.95
CA THR A 159 -19.66 19.51 -8.62
C THR A 159 -18.59 20.55 -8.36
N THR A 160 -18.48 21.56 -9.22
CA THR A 160 -17.51 22.65 -9.10
C THR A 160 -17.66 23.40 -7.78
N LEU A 161 -18.89 23.70 -7.37
CA LEU A 161 -19.18 24.32 -6.07
C LEU A 161 -18.65 23.45 -4.92
N GLY A 162 -18.91 22.14 -4.94
CA GLY A 162 -18.43 21.21 -3.93
C GLY A 162 -16.90 21.14 -3.86
N VAL A 163 -16.24 21.10 -5.03
CA VAL A 163 -14.76 21.13 -5.13
C VAL A 163 -14.19 22.42 -4.57
N LEU A 164 -14.69 23.58 -4.98
CA LEU A 164 -14.22 24.87 -4.48
C LEU A 164 -14.43 25.04 -2.98
N ALA A 165 -15.58 24.62 -2.47
CA ALA A 165 -15.86 24.64 -1.03
C ALA A 165 -14.87 23.77 -0.24
N SER A 166 -14.52 22.60 -0.76
CA SER A 166 -13.53 21.71 -0.13
C SER A 166 -12.13 22.32 -0.09
N VAL A 167 -11.69 22.93 -1.21
CA VAL A 167 -10.37 23.58 -1.30
C VAL A 167 -10.29 24.76 -0.32
N VAL A 168 -11.31 25.62 -0.26
CA VAL A 168 -11.35 26.75 0.68
C VAL A 168 -11.35 26.26 2.13
N ALA A 169 -12.11 25.21 2.45
CA ALA A 169 -12.15 24.64 3.79
C ALA A 169 -10.84 23.97 4.21
N LEU A 170 -10.05 23.45 3.26
CA LEU A 170 -8.73 22.87 3.54
C LEU A 170 -7.63 23.93 3.70
N LEU A 171 -7.81 25.12 3.10
CA LEU A 171 -6.92 26.27 3.31
C LEU A 171 -7.11 26.93 4.67
N LEU A 172 -8.32 26.90 5.21
CA LEU A 172 -8.69 27.60 6.44
C LEU A 172 -8.82 26.63 7.62
N PRO A 173 -8.48 27.06 8.88
CA PRO A 173 -7.71 28.26 9.22
C PRO A 173 -6.20 28.12 8.96
N TYR A 174 -5.70 26.87 8.86
CA TYR A 174 -4.30 26.56 8.55
C TYR A 174 -4.23 25.42 7.55
N PRO A 175 -3.57 25.61 6.40
CA PRO A 175 -3.43 24.54 5.43
C PRO A 175 -2.62 23.37 6.00
N ARG A 176 -3.13 22.16 5.84
CA ARG A 176 -2.35 20.95 6.10
C ARG A 176 -1.48 20.66 4.88
N LEU A 177 -0.28 21.21 4.87
CA LEU A 177 0.66 21.00 3.77
C LEU A 177 1.27 19.59 3.86
N ALA A 178 1.29 18.87 2.74
CA ALA A 178 1.93 17.56 2.62
C ALA A 178 3.43 17.65 2.95
N CYS A 179 4.08 18.72 2.51
CA CYS A 179 5.48 19.00 2.81
C CYS A 179 5.74 19.08 4.33
N SER A 180 4.85 19.74 5.09
CA SER A 180 4.96 19.85 6.54
C SER A 180 4.76 18.51 7.23
N GLN A 181 3.75 17.74 6.82
CA GLN A 181 3.43 16.42 7.37
C GLN A 181 4.52 15.39 7.05
N MET A 182 5.04 15.42 5.82
CA MET A 182 6.17 14.60 5.41
C MET A 182 7.41 14.89 6.27
N ASN A 183 7.73 16.16 6.51
CA ASN A 183 8.87 16.56 7.35
C ASN A 183 8.69 16.12 8.82
N GLU A 184 7.49 16.21 9.37
CA GLU A 184 7.18 15.73 10.72
C GLU A 184 7.31 14.20 10.81
N SER A 185 6.71 13.47 9.88
CA SER A 185 6.79 12.01 9.80
C SER A 185 8.24 11.54 9.61
N SER A 186 9.01 12.22 8.76
CA SER A 186 10.44 11.93 8.55
C SER A 186 11.27 12.18 9.82
N LYS A 187 10.97 13.22 10.60
CA LYS A 187 11.62 13.46 11.90
C LYS A 187 11.32 12.35 12.91
N LEU A 188 10.08 11.88 12.95
CA LEU A 188 9.67 10.79 13.83
C LEU A 188 10.30 9.47 13.40
N LEU A 189 10.38 9.20 12.08
CA LEU A 189 11.06 8.03 11.55
C LEU A 189 12.56 8.08 11.86
N THR A 190 13.23 9.22 11.66
CA THR A 190 14.64 9.41 12.03
C THR A 190 14.89 9.10 13.51
N LYS A 191 14.03 9.59 14.40
CA LYS A 191 14.13 9.26 15.83
C LYS A 191 13.93 7.77 16.10
N ASN A 192 13.01 7.13 15.38
CA ASN A 192 12.76 5.70 15.52
C ASN A 192 13.98 4.90 15.04
N ILE A 193 14.55 5.24 13.88
CA ILE A 193 15.77 4.63 13.31
C ILE A 193 16.93 4.72 14.33
N LEU A 194 17.23 5.91 14.84
CA LEU A 194 18.32 6.11 15.78
C LEU A 194 18.09 5.35 17.10
N LYS A 195 16.86 5.33 17.60
CA LYS A 195 16.55 4.57 18.81
C LYS A 195 16.73 3.06 18.59
N ARG A 196 16.32 2.54 17.45
CA ARG A 196 16.48 1.11 17.09
C ARG A 196 17.94 0.77 16.90
N LEU A 197 18.70 1.58 16.16
CA LEU A 197 20.14 1.39 15.95
C LEU A 197 20.87 1.30 17.30
N LYS A 198 20.60 2.25 18.22
CA LYS A 198 21.19 2.24 19.56
C LYS A 198 20.81 0.97 20.35
N LEU A 199 19.57 0.51 20.25
CA LEU A 199 19.15 -0.72 20.92
C LEU A 199 19.82 -1.95 20.31
N LEU A 200 19.98 -2.01 18.98
CA LEU A 200 20.66 -3.13 18.32
C LEU A 200 22.14 -3.19 18.67
N ILE A 201 22.83 -2.04 18.68
CA ILE A 201 24.22 -1.97 19.15
C ILE A 201 24.33 -2.45 20.60
N LYS A 202 23.40 -2.03 21.45
CA LYS A 202 23.36 -2.49 22.84
C LYS A 202 23.12 -3.99 22.95
N VAL A 203 22.21 -4.57 22.14
CA VAL A 203 22.00 -6.04 22.08
C VAL A 203 23.29 -6.77 21.72
N ILE A 204 24.03 -6.26 20.72
CA ILE A 204 25.30 -6.88 20.28
C ILE A 204 26.35 -6.83 21.41
N CYS A 205 26.40 -5.76 22.18
CA CYS A 205 27.38 -5.54 23.25
C CYS A 205 26.97 -6.17 24.59
N GLU A 206 25.77 -6.73 24.72
CA GLU A 206 25.25 -7.26 25.99
C GLU A 206 25.77 -8.67 26.24
N GLU A 207 26.23 -8.93 27.47
CA GLU A 207 26.76 -10.24 27.90
C GLU A 207 25.66 -11.15 28.49
N ASP A 208 24.56 -10.54 28.97
CA ASP A 208 23.43 -11.29 29.53
C ASP A 208 22.35 -11.60 28.49
N LYS A 209 22.09 -12.90 28.28
CA LYS A 209 21.11 -13.40 27.31
C LYS A 209 19.69 -12.89 27.61
N ALA A 210 19.28 -12.83 28.86
CA ALA A 210 17.91 -12.40 29.21
C ALA A 210 17.70 -10.92 28.91
N THR A 211 18.69 -10.07 29.21
CA THR A 211 18.68 -8.65 28.89
C THR A 211 18.68 -8.43 27.38
N ALA A 212 19.49 -9.18 26.61
CA ALA A 212 19.52 -9.10 25.15
C ALA A 212 18.17 -9.43 24.54
N ILE A 213 17.49 -10.51 24.95
CA ILE A 213 16.15 -10.89 24.48
C ILE A 213 15.11 -9.80 24.83
N GLY A 214 15.21 -9.21 26.03
CA GLY A 214 14.35 -8.08 26.43
C GLY A 214 14.52 -6.86 25.52
N LEU A 215 15.75 -6.51 25.15
CA LEU A 215 16.07 -5.44 24.22
C LEU A 215 15.56 -5.72 22.79
N ILE A 216 15.69 -6.96 22.30
CA ILE A 216 15.15 -7.39 21.01
C ILE A 216 13.62 -7.24 21.00
N SER A 217 12.92 -7.67 22.04
CA SER A 217 11.46 -7.53 22.13
C SER A 217 11.02 -6.06 22.12
N HIS A 218 11.78 -5.18 22.78
CA HIS A 218 11.55 -3.73 22.74
C HIS A 218 11.79 -3.16 21.33
N THR A 219 12.83 -3.60 20.63
CA THR A 219 13.10 -3.22 19.22
C THR A 219 11.93 -3.63 18.33
N LYS A 220 11.43 -4.86 18.48
CA LYS A 220 10.27 -5.39 17.73
C LYS A 220 9.01 -4.52 17.91
N SER A 221 8.79 -3.95 19.11
CA SER A 221 7.68 -3.02 19.36
C SER A 221 7.79 -1.71 18.57
N LEU A 222 9.03 -1.27 18.25
CA LEU A 222 9.28 -0.06 17.47
C LEU A 222 9.11 -0.28 15.96
N VAL A 223 9.24 -1.53 15.48
CA VAL A 223 9.02 -1.90 14.07
C VAL A 223 7.60 -1.59 13.61
N THR A 224 6.59 -1.85 14.46
CA THR A 224 5.19 -1.53 14.15
C THR A 224 4.98 -0.03 13.91
N LYS A 225 5.66 0.83 14.70
CA LYS A 225 5.63 2.29 14.50
C LYS A 225 6.32 2.71 13.20
N ARG A 226 7.41 2.05 12.84
CA ARG A 226 8.14 2.26 11.60
C ARG A 226 7.25 2.06 10.37
N THR A 227 6.58 0.89 10.27
CA THR A 227 5.74 0.58 9.10
C THR A 227 4.65 1.62 8.90
N LYS A 228 4.04 2.09 9.99
CA LYS A 228 3.07 3.17 9.96
C LYS A 228 3.67 4.50 9.48
N LEU A 229 4.87 4.87 9.95
CA LEU A 229 5.52 6.11 9.54
C LEU A 229 5.94 6.07 8.06
N LEU A 230 6.47 4.95 7.58
CA LEU A 230 6.83 4.77 6.17
C LEU A 230 5.60 4.85 5.26
N SER A 231 4.50 4.21 5.61
CA SER A 231 3.26 4.30 4.85
C SER A 231 2.71 5.73 4.79
N MET A 232 2.81 6.49 5.89
CA MET A 232 2.44 7.90 5.90
C MET A 232 3.36 8.77 5.02
N ILE A 233 4.68 8.55 5.05
CA ILE A 233 5.64 9.26 4.19
C ILE A 233 5.33 8.98 2.71
N THR A 234 5.04 7.72 2.35
CA THR A 234 4.66 7.35 0.98
C THR A 234 3.36 8.04 0.56
N LEU A 235 2.37 8.10 1.44
CA LEU A 235 1.11 8.79 1.18
C LEU A 235 1.32 10.29 0.91
N TYR A 236 2.09 10.97 1.77
CA TYR A 236 2.32 12.41 1.63
C TYR A 236 3.24 12.79 0.45
N GLN A 237 4.04 11.86 -0.05
CA GLN A 237 4.96 12.12 -1.17
C GLN A 237 4.22 12.56 -2.44
N GLU A 238 3.08 11.94 -2.74
CA GLU A 238 2.28 12.30 -3.90
C GLU A 238 1.64 13.68 -3.76
N GLY A 239 1.05 13.97 -2.59
CA GLY A 239 0.53 15.31 -2.30
C GLY A 239 1.60 16.40 -2.37
N MET A 240 2.80 16.11 -1.86
CA MET A 240 3.93 17.04 -1.93
C MET A 240 4.34 17.38 -3.36
N LYS A 241 4.27 16.42 -4.31
CA LYS A 241 4.56 16.68 -5.73
C LYS A 241 3.63 17.77 -6.31
N TRP A 242 2.36 17.78 -5.90
CA TRP A 242 1.37 18.75 -6.34
C TRP A 242 1.50 20.11 -5.65
N GLU A 243 1.81 20.15 -4.37
CA GLU A 243 2.11 21.39 -3.65
C GLU A 243 3.35 22.11 -4.21
N MET A 244 4.34 21.35 -4.67
CA MET A 244 5.59 21.88 -5.23
C MET A 244 5.57 22.10 -6.74
N LEU A 245 4.46 21.84 -7.43
CA LEU A 245 4.40 22.00 -8.88
C LEU A 245 4.88 23.38 -9.36
N PRO A 246 4.51 24.51 -8.72
CA PRO A 246 5.06 25.82 -9.05
C PRO A 246 6.51 26.01 -8.58
N MET A 247 7.00 25.22 -7.61
CA MET A 247 8.35 25.34 -7.04
C MET A 247 9.33 24.26 -7.50
N LYS A 248 8.94 23.34 -8.37
CA LYS A 248 9.80 22.26 -8.89
C LYS A 248 11.10 22.79 -9.51
N ILE A 249 11.05 24.01 -10.08
CA ILE A 249 12.21 24.68 -10.67
C ILE A 249 13.26 25.06 -9.62
N PHE A 250 12.86 25.21 -8.35
CA PHE A 250 13.73 25.76 -7.30
C PHE A 250 14.26 24.73 -6.27
N ARG A 251 13.69 23.53 -6.13
CA ARG A 251 14.12 22.56 -5.11
C ARG A 251 13.92 21.08 -5.50
N PRO A 252 14.82 20.49 -6.30
CA PRO A 252 14.74 19.07 -6.68
C PRO A 252 15.05 18.10 -5.50
N HIS A 253 15.72 18.56 -4.45
CA HIS A 253 16.27 17.70 -3.37
C HIS A 253 15.24 17.11 -2.40
N CYS A 254 14.01 17.59 -2.34
CA CYS A 254 13.00 17.06 -1.41
C CYS A 254 12.49 15.65 -1.76
N LEU A 255 12.60 15.22 -3.02
CA LEU A 255 12.15 13.91 -3.47
C LEU A 255 13.08 12.77 -3.05
N SER A 256 14.36 13.04 -2.85
CA SER A 256 15.38 12.03 -2.50
C SER A 256 15.37 11.62 -1.02
N LEU A 257 14.70 12.35 -0.13
CA LEU A 257 14.71 12.05 1.31
C LEU A 257 14.03 10.72 1.64
N LYS A 258 12.94 10.37 0.96
CA LYS A 258 12.24 9.10 1.17
C LYS A 258 13.13 7.92 0.81
N GLU A 259 13.75 7.96 -0.36
CA GLU A 259 14.62 6.89 -0.86
C GLU A 259 15.78 6.64 0.09
N ARG A 260 16.41 7.71 0.60
CA ARG A 260 17.48 7.63 1.59
C ARG A 260 17.03 7.03 2.92
N LEU A 261 15.86 7.43 3.42
CA LEU A 261 15.31 6.88 4.66
C LEU A 261 14.92 5.41 4.48
N GLU A 262 14.42 5.01 3.32
CA GLU A 262 14.11 3.62 2.99
C GLU A 262 15.39 2.76 2.90
N GLU A 263 16.47 3.28 2.33
CA GLU A 263 17.77 2.61 2.24
C GLU A 263 18.38 2.36 3.63
N VAL A 264 18.45 3.41 4.46
CA VAL A 264 18.92 3.27 5.85
C VAL A 264 18.05 2.28 6.63
N GLU A 265 16.75 2.32 6.42
CA GLU A 265 15.79 1.44 7.06
C GLU A 265 15.94 -0.01 6.63
N THR A 266 16.22 -0.26 5.35
CA THR A 266 16.47 -1.60 4.82
C THR A 266 17.72 -2.20 5.47
N ASN A 267 18.82 -1.45 5.53
CA ASN A 267 20.06 -1.91 6.16
C ASN A 267 19.90 -2.21 7.65
N LEU A 268 19.16 -1.35 8.38
CA LEU A 268 18.84 -1.57 9.79
C LEU A 268 17.98 -2.83 9.99
N ARG A 269 17.06 -3.12 9.06
CA ARG A 269 16.28 -4.34 9.07
C ARG A 269 17.12 -5.60 8.85
N GLY A 270 18.19 -5.53 8.03
CA GLY A 270 19.16 -6.61 7.91
C GLY A 270 19.82 -6.93 9.26
N MET A 271 20.27 -5.92 10.00
CA MET A 271 20.82 -6.11 11.35
C MET A 271 19.79 -6.74 12.31
N GLU A 272 18.52 -6.31 12.25
CA GLU A 272 17.45 -6.92 13.05
C GLU A 272 17.23 -8.39 12.69
N LEU A 273 17.21 -8.73 11.39
CA LEU A 273 17.07 -10.12 10.93
C LEU A 273 18.19 -10.99 11.48
N ALA A 274 19.43 -10.53 11.38
CA ALA A 274 20.58 -11.26 11.91
C ALA A 274 20.43 -11.58 13.41
N LEU A 275 20.02 -10.59 14.20
CA LEU A 275 19.88 -10.73 15.65
C LEU A 275 18.63 -11.51 16.09
N THR A 276 17.60 -11.58 15.24
CA THR A 276 16.38 -12.37 15.55
C THR A 276 16.46 -13.82 15.11
N CYS A 277 17.36 -14.16 14.19
CA CYS A 277 17.59 -15.53 13.72
C CYS A 277 18.66 -16.27 14.52
N THR A 278 19.26 -15.67 15.55
CA THR A 278 20.31 -16.30 16.35
C THR A 278 19.82 -16.61 17.76
N ASP A 279 20.05 -17.85 18.19
CA ASP A 279 19.86 -18.28 19.59
C ASP A 279 21.17 -18.20 20.41
N ALA A 280 22.29 -17.91 19.74
CA ALA A 280 23.61 -17.87 20.32
C ALA A 280 23.94 -16.49 20.92
N PHE A 281 23.46 -16.25 22.13
CA PHE A 281 23.91 -15.14 22.99
C PHE A 281 24.61 -15.72 24.21
N PRO A 282 25.69 -15.10 24.74
CA PRO A 282 26.40 -13.88 24.29
C PRO A 282 27.28 -14.12 23.08
N ILE A 283 27.54 -13.01 22.35
CA ILE A 283 28.41 -13.01 21.16
C ILE A 283 29.87 -12.97 21.62
N ASN A 284 30.52 -14.13 21.69
CA ASN A 284 31.87 -14.27 22.25
C ASN A 284 33.02 -13.64 21.42
N ILE A 285 32.73 -13.07 20.24
CA ILE A 285 33.71 -12.53 19.30
C ILE A 285 33.92 -11.02 19.48
N LEU A 286 33.34 -10.40 20.49
CA LEU A 286 33.39 -8.96 20.71
C LEU A 286 34.71 -8.52 21.31
N ASN A 287 35.65 -8.12 20.44
CA ASN A 287 36.79 -7.31 20.83
C ASN A 287 36.34 -5.87 21.17
N GLN A 288 37.11 -5.19 22.04
CA GLN A 288 36.85 -3.79 22.40
C GLN A 288 36.80 -2.89 21.16
N ASP A 289 37.64 -3.15 20.17
CA ASP A 289 37.71 -2.42 18.89
C ASP A 289 36.38 -2.47 18.15
N LEU A 290 35.66 -3.61 18.17
CA LEU A 290 34.36 -3.74 17.53
C LEU A 290 33.30 -2.92 18.23
N LYS A 291 33.33 -2.84 19.58
CA LYS A 291 32.42 -1.99 20.34
C LYS A 291 32.60 -0.50 19.98
N ASP A 292 33.85 -0.06 19.82
CA ASP A 292 34.19 1.31 19.47
C ASP A 292 33.74 1.64 18.02
N VAL A 293 33.92 0.70 17.09
CA VAL A 293 33.43 0.83 15.70
C VAL A 293 31.90 0.92 15.64
N LEU A 294 31.16 0.10 16.40
CA LEU A 294 29.69 0.16 16.42
C LEU A 294 29.18 1.47 17.05
N ASN A 295 29.87 2.00 18.05
CA ASN A 295 29.54 3.31 18.64
C ASN A 295 29.82 4.45 17.64
N SER A 296 30.94 4.39 16.90
CA SER A 296 31.25 5.38 15.86
C SER A 296 30.22 5.32 14.70
N LEU A 297 29.68 4.14 14.39
CA LEU A 297 28.57 3.98 13.43
C LEU A 297 27.30 4.72 13.90
N GLU A 298 26.94 4.64 15.20
CA GLU A 298 25.79 5.38 15.74
C GLU A 298 25.97 6.89 15.53
N GLU A 299 27.15 7.41 15.80
CA GLU A 299 27.49 8.81 15.60
C GLU A 299 27.42 9.20 14.12
N HIS A 300 28.03 8.39 13.24
CA HIS A 300 28.03 8.62 11.79
C HIS A 300 26.60 8.66 11.23
N VAL A 301 25.75 7.67 11.52
CA VAL A 301 24.37 7.63 11.06
C VAL A 301 23.56 8.82 11.62
N THR A 302 23.85 9.22 12.86
CA THR A 302 23.21 10.40 13.47
C THR A 302 23.56 11.69 12.73
N LEU A 303 24.83 11.88 12.39
CA LEU A 303 25.31 13.04 11.63
C LEU A 303 24.71 13.03 10.22
N THR A 304 24.75 11.89 9.58
CA THR A 304 24.22 11.60 8.25
C THR A 304 22.75 11.99 8.14
N LEU A 305 21.92 11.52 9.06
CA LEU A 305 20.50 11.83 9.08
C LEU A 305 20.20 13.29 9.45
N LYS A 306 21.05 13.93 10.27
CA LYS A 306 20.97 15.38 10.54
C LYS A 306 21.30 16.22 9.31
N GLN A 307 22.31 15.83 8.54
CA GLN A 307 22.71 16.51 7.31
C GLN A 307 21.67 16.37 6.20
N ALA A 308 21.10 15.18 6.01
CA ALA A 308 19.99 14.96 5.10
C ALA A 308 18.82 15.93 5.38
N LYS A 309 18.59 16.24 6.65
CA LYS A 309 17.59 17.22 7.10
C LYS A 309 18.00 18.68 6.87
N GLN A 310 19.29 19.00 6.95
CA GLN A 310 19.81 20.37 6.73
C GLN A 310 19.95 20.71 5.25
N GLY A 311 20.27 19.73 4.40
CA GLY A 311 20.27 19.89 2.93
C GLY A 311 18.90 20.35 2.39
N LEU A 312 17.79 20.03 3.09
CA LEU A 312 16.46 20.57 2.82
C LEU A 312 16.36 22.09 3.08
N ARG A 313 17.29 22.68 3.84
CA ARG A 313 17.32 24.11 4.19
C ARG A 313 18.37 24.94 3.42
N GLY A 314 19.10 24.33 2.48
CA GLY A 314 20.04 25.06 1.62
C GLY A 314 21.43 25.31 2.22
N GLY A 315 21.82 24.58 3.26
CA GLY A 315 23.15 24.68 3.86
C GLY A 315 24.11 23.59 3.33
N SER A 316 25.21 24.00 2.73
CA SER A 316 26.33 23.11 2.41
C SER A 316 27.11 22.83 3.70
N LEU A 317 27.13 21.59 4.14
CA LEU A 317 27.96 21.15 5.26
C LEU A 317 28.86 19.98 4.78
N THR A 318 30.15 20.16 4.92
CA THR A 318 31.16 19.13 4.71
C THR A 318 31.15 18.15 5.89
N VAL A 319 31.14 16.85 5.59
CA VAL A 319 31.30 15.78 6.60
C VAL A 319 32.73 15.80 7.12
N PRO A 320 32.98 15.65 8.43
CA PRO A 320 34.32 15.40 8.91
C PRO A 320 34.80 14.01 8.41
N GLU A 321 35.81 13.98 7.61
CA GLU A 321 36.43 12.75 7.07
C GLU A 321 37.10 11.87 8.15
N SER A 322 37.24 12.38 9.37
CA SER A 322 38.01 11.69 10.42
C SER A 322 37.36 10.37 10.88
N ASN A 323 36.05 10.32 11.00
CA ASN A 323 35.34 9.12 11.48
C ASN A 323 35.20 8.03 10.41
N ALA A 324 35.47 8.39 9.13
CA ALA A 324 35.43 7.45 8.01
C ALA A 324 36.60 6.46 8.08
N LYS A 325 37.73 6.89 8.56
CA LYS A 325 38.97 6.10 8.58
C LYS A 325 38.93 4.95 9.59
N ASP A 326 38.26 5.12 10.72
CA ASP A 326 38.26 4.11 11.79
C ASP A 326 37.44 2.86 11.43
N ILE A 327 36.27 3.03 10.81
CA ILE A 327 35.42 1.88 10.39
C ILE A 327 36.05 1.15 9.22
N THR A 328 36.59 1.88 8.25
CA THR A 328 37.29 1.26 7.11
C THR A 328 38.54 0.51 7.58
N HIS A 329 39.31 1.06 8.51
CA HIS A 329 40.49 0.41 9.08
C HIS A 329 40.12 -0.88 9.85
N PHE A 330 39.04 -0.86 10.65
CA PHE A 330 38.59 -2.08 11.33
C PHE A 330 38.08 -3.13 10.34
N LEU A 331 37.30 -2.74 9.32
CA LEU A 331 36.82 -3.67 8.29
C LEU A 331 38.02 -4.25 7.48
N GLN A 332 39.09 -3.50 7.33
CA GLN A 332 40.36 -3.96 6.72
C GLN A 332 41.11 -4.98 7.59
N SER A 333 40.83 -5.04 8.89
CA SER A 333 41.46 -6.03 9.79
C SER A 333 40.76 -7.40 9.76
N LEU A 334 39.61 -7.53 9.10
CA LEU A 334 38.86 -8.78 8.97
C LEU A 334 39.45 -9.65 7.84
N HIS A 335 40.45 -10.47 8.15
CA HIS A 335 41.13 -11.29 7.14
C HIS A 335 40.71 -12.75 7.11
N THR A 336 39.90 -13.20 8.09
CA THR A 336 39.52 -14.61 8.24
C THR A 336 38.00 -14.75 8.08
N LEU A 337 37.60 -15.73 7.29
CA LEU A 337 36.16 -16.13 7.19
C LEU A 337 35.69 -16.78 8.50
N PRO A 338 34.39 -16.67 8.81
CA PRO A 338 33.78 -17.37 9.95
C PRO A 338 33.95 -18.88 9.75
N ARG A 339 34.38 -19.57 10.82
CA ARG A 339 34.55 -21.03 10.81
C ARG A 339 33.27 -21.77 11.10
N THR A 340 32.35 -21.13 11.80
CA THR A 340 31.08 -21.71 12.21
C THR A 340 29.90 -20.89 11.66
N HIS A 341 28.84 -21.56 11.37
CA HIS A 341 27.58 -20.97 10.97
C HIS A 341 27.08 -19.91 11.99
N GLN A 342 27.37 -20.06 13.28
CA GLN A 342 27.00 -19.12 14.33
C GLN A 342 27.71 -17.76 14.19
N GLU A 343 28.92 -17.73 13.64
CA GLU A 343 29.69 -16.50 13.42
C GLU A 343 29.16 -15.68 12.23
N LEU A 344 28.46 -16.33 11.27
CA LEU A 344 27.91 -15.67 10.09
C LEU A 344 26.97 -14.50 10.44
N HIS A 345 26.23 -14.59 11.52
CA HIS A 345 25.30 -13.54 11.98
C HIS A 345 26.04 -12.22 12.23
N ILE A 346 27.22 -12.26 12.84
CA ILE A 346 27.99 -11.05 13.15
C ILE A 346 28.57 -10.45 11.88
N PHE A 347 29.13 -11.29 11.00
CA PHE A 347 29.67 -10.83 9.72
C PHE A 347 28.58 -10.19 8.87
N PHE A 348 27.35 -10.72 8.93
CA PHE A 348 26.22 -10.10 8.26
C PHE A 348 25.81 -8.76 8.90
N VAL A 349 25.84 -8.64 10.22
CA VAL A 349 25.64 -7.34 10.91
C VAL A 349 26.69 -6.33 10.46
N LEU A 350 27.95 -6.74 10.36
CA LEU A 350 29.04 -5.88 9.86
C LEU A 350 28.86 -5.50 8.39
N PHE A 351 28.37 -6.41 7.57
CA PHE A 351 28.00 -6.12 6.19
C PHE A 351 26.90 -5.05 6.11
N CYS A 352 25.84 -5.19 6.91
CA CYS A 352 24.79 -4.18 7.02
C CYS A 352 25.32 -2.84 7.55
N ALA A 353 26.24 -2.86 8.51
CA ALA A 353 26.92 -1.66 9.03
C ALA A 353 27.74 -0.98 7.92
N LYS A 354 28.46 -1.75 7.10
CA LYS A 354 29.20 -1.24 5.93
C LYS A 354 28.25 -0.60 4.91
N LEU A 355 27.09 -1.20 4.64
CA LEU A 355 26.08 -0.63 3.76
C LEU A 355 25.54 0.70 4.33
N LEU A 356 25.26 0.75 5.63
CA LEU A 356 24.84 1.99 6.30
C LEU A 356 25.87 3.10 6.20
N TYR A 357 27.16 2.72 6.23
CA TYR A 357 28.24 3.65 6.12
C TYR A 357 28.47 4.14 4.68
N ARG A 358 28.36 3.26 3.69
CA ARG A 358 28.50 3.58 2.26
C ARG A 358 27.36 4.37 1.67
N THR A 359 26.22 4.52 2.36
CA THR A 359 25.07 5.27 1.85
C THR A 359 25.48 6.72 1.57
N PRO A 360 25.81 7.12 0.32
CA PRO A 360 26.39 8.42 0.05
C PRO A 360 25.30 9.49 0.07
N LEU A 361 25.42 10.37 1.06
CA LEU A 361 24.52 11.54 1.18
C LEU A 361 24.77 12.61 0.11
N THR A 362 25.85 12.51 -0.64
CA THR A 362 26.38 13.54 -1.51
C THR A 362 26.36 13.21 -3.01
N GLN A 363 25.96 12.01 -3.41
CA GLN A 363 25.65 11.84 -4.82
C GLN A 363 24.36 12.60 -5.11
N THR A 364 24.51 13.86 -5.56
CA THR A 364 23.57 14.39 -6.54
C THR A 364 23.35 13.26 -7.54
N PRO A 365 22.09 12.86 -7.83
CA PRO A 365 21.88 12.04 -9.00
C PRO A 365 22.58 12.84 -10.11
N THR A 366 23.68 12.31 -10.61
CA THR A 366 24.17 12.68 -11.93
C THR A 366 22.93 12.50 -12.75
N CYS A 367 22.33 13.62 -13.14
CA CYS A 367 21.38 13.64 -14.21
C CYS A 367 22.12 12.93 -15.33
N ALA A 368 21.88 11.63 -15.49
CA ALA A 368 22.02 11.02 -16.77
C ALA A 368 21.30 12.04 -17.65
N GLN A 369 22.06 12.75 -18.45
CA GLN A 369 21.50 13.62 -19.47
C GLN A 369 20.59 12.70 -20.24
N ASP A 370 19.30 12.73 -19.84
CA ASP A 370 18.26 12.19 -20.65
C ASP A 370 18.41 12.86 -22.02
N ASN A 371 18.92 12.09 -22.93
CA ASN A 371 18.77 12.30 -24.35
C ASN A 371 17.27 12.19 -24.72
N SER A 372 16.43 12.90 -23.97
CA SER A 372 14.97 12.88 -24.07
C SER A 372 14.45 13.79 -25.19
N LYS A 373 15.16 13.91 -26.30
CA LYS A 373 14.63 14.64 -27.48
C LYS A 373 14.03 13.72 -28.55
N ASN A 374 14.16 12.40 -28.46
CA ASN A 374 13.60 11.49 -29.49
C ASN A 374 12.69 10.36 -28.93
N GLU A 375 12.42 10.29 -27.62
CA GLU A 375 11.61 9.21 -27.03
C GLU A 375 10.11 9.48 -26.96
N ASN A 376 9.66 10.72 -27.13
CA ASN A 376 8.23 11.08 -26.99
C ASN A 376 7.27 10.41 -27.99
N SER A 377 7.78 9.84 -29.08
CA SER A 377 6.94 9.10 -30.07
C SER A 377 6.91 7.59 -29.84
N LEU A 378 7.95 7.02 -29.22
CA LEU A 378 8.03 5.58 -28.88
C LEU A 378 7.32 5.28 -27.56
N GLU A 379 7.51 6.13 -26.55
CA GLU A 379 6.81 6.00 -25.24
C GLU A 379 5.28 6.00 -25.36
N GLY A 380 4.73 6.72 -26.31
CA GLY A 380 3.28 6.70 -26.58
C GLY A 380 2.80 5.33 -27.07
N LYS A 381 3.52 4.69 -27.98
CA LYS A 381 3.16 3.38 -28.54
C LYS A 381 3.34 2.23 -27.52
N GLU A 382 4.39 2.27 -26.69
CA GLU A 382 4.59 1.28 -25.63
C GLU A 382 3.54 1.43 -24.52
N LYS A 383 3.17 2.64 -24.14
CA LYS A 383 2.10 2.89 -23.17
C LYS A 383 0.75 2.37 -23.67
N TRP A 384 0.43 2.53 -24.95
CA TRP A 384 -0.77 1.96 -25.57
C TRP A 384 -0.74 0.45 -25.70
N ALA A 385 0.39 -0.14 -26.08
CA ALA A 385 0.56 -1.59 -26.16
C ALA A 385 0.45 -2.25 -24.77
N ASN A 386 1.08 -1.68 -23.76
CA ASN A 386 0.96 -2.10 -22.36
C ASN A 386 -0.45 -1.89 -21.80
N TRP A 387 -1.16 -0.86 -22.23
CA TRP A 387 -2.56 -0.63 -21.86
C TRP A 387 -3.48 -1.68 -22.50
N ILE A 388 -3.30 -1.99 -23.79
CA ILE A 388 -4.06 -3.04 -24.49
C ILE A 388 -3.77 -4.43 -23.89
N ALA A 389 -2.52 -4.70 -23.49
CA ALA A 389 -2.14 -5.93 -22.82
C ALA A 389 -2.78 -6.06 -21.42
N ARG A 390 -2.87 -4.95 -20.67
CA ARG A 390 -3.61 -4.89 -19.38
C ARG A 390 -5.12 -5.08 -19.58
N LEU A 391 -5.72 -4.46 -20.58
CA LEU A 391 -7.13 -4.66 -20.93
C LEU A 391 -7.43 -6.13 -21.22
N ARG A 392 -6.48 -6.87 -21.84
CA ARG A 392 -6.69 -8.26 -22.23
C ARG A 392 -6.67 -9.24 -21.05
N ASN A 393 -5.95 -8.93 -19.95
CA ASN A 393 -5.62 -9.98 -18.97
C ASN A 393 -6.40 -9.98 -17.65
N THR A 394 -6.89 -8.87 -17.08
CA THR A 394 -7.39 -8.93 -15.69
C THR A 394 -8.53 -7.99 -15.30
N ASP A 395 -8.71 -6.86 -15.96
CA ASP A 395 -9.54 -5.78 -15.41
C ASP A 395 -10.96 -5.69 -15.99
N PHE A 396 -11.27 -6.51 -16.99
CA PHE A 396 -12.58 -6.51 -17.66
C PHE A 396 -13.71 -7.08 -16.81
N ILE A 397 -13.45 -8.19 -16.12
CA ILE A 397 -14.47 -8.88 -15.33
C ILE A 397 -14.97 -8.03 -14.16
N PRO A 398 -14.10 -7.40 -13.34
CA PRO A 398 -14.54 -6.48 -12.29
C PRO A 398 -15.31 -5.27 -12.83
N ALA A 399 -14.88 -4.72 -13.99
CA ALA A 399 -15.56 -3.60 -14.62
C ALA A 399 -16.97 -3.97 -15.09
N ILE A 400 -17.16 -5.13 -15.75
CA ILE A 400 -18.46 -5.64 -16.15
C ILE A 400 -19.36 -5.88 -14.94
N LYS A 401 -18.84 -6.54 -13.91
CA LYS A 401 -19.61 -6.81 -12.68
C LYS A 401 -20.13 -5.52 -12.05
N PHE A 402 -19.24 -4.55 -11.86
CA PHE A 402 -19.64 -3.30 -11.22
C PHE A 402 -20.63 -2.52 -12.06
N SER A 403 -20.42 -2.41 -13.38
CA SER A 403 -21.33 -1.70 -14.26
C SER A 403 -22.72 -2.38 -14.34
N LEU A 404 -22.74 -3.72 -14.39
CA LEU A 404 -23.97 -4.48 -14.34
C LEU A 404 -24.71 -4.32 -13.00
N SER A 405 -23.96 -4.35 -11.88
CA SER A 405 -24.50 -4.10 -10.54
C SER A 405 -25.13 -2.70 -10.44
N LEU A 406 -24.45 -1.68 -10.96
CA LEU A 406 -24.96 -0.31 -10.96
C LEU A 406 -26.20 -0.16 -11.83
N GLY A 407 -26.21 -0.74 -13.04
CA GLY A 407 -27.38 -0.72 -13.92
C GLY A 407 -28.59 -1.45 -13.35
N LEU A 408 -28.38 -2.64 -12.76
CA LEU A 408 -29.43 -3.39 -12.08
C LEU A 408 -29.98 -2.61 -10.88
N THR A 409 -29.12 -1.98 -10.12
CA THR A 409 -29.50 -1.14 -8.99
C THR A 409 -30.36 0.06 -9.42
N VAL A 410 -29.96 0.75 -10.50
CA VAL A 410 -30.75 1.85 -11.07
C VAL A 410 -32.12 1.35 -11.57
N PHE A 411 -32.15 0.21 -12.25
CA PHE A 411 -33.42 -0.39 -12.69
C PHE A 411 -34.34 -0.68 -11.53
N MET A 412 -33.86 -1.39 -10.50
CA MET A 412 -34.66 -1.74 -9.33
C MET A 412 -35.11 -0.50 -8.53
N GLY A 413 -34.21 0.49 -8.37
CA GLY A 413 -34.57 1.78 -7.76
C GLY A 413 -35.68 2.50 -8.50
N LEU A 414 -35.65 2.55 -9.86
CA LEU A 414 -36.70 3.15 -10.68
C LEU A 414 -37.99 2.34 -10.71
N VAL A 415 -37.93 1.03 -10.46
CA VAL A 415 -39.12 0.20 -10.29
C VAL A 415 -39.79 0.52 -8.94
N TYR A 416 -39.01 0.68 -7.88
CA TYR A 416 -39.49 0.99 -6.54
C TYR A 416 -40.08 2.40 -6.44
N SER A 417 -39.35 3.43 -6.88
CA SER A 417 -39.78 4.83 -6.87
C SER A 417 -39.18 5.60 -8.03
N LYS A 418 -40.00 6.31 -8.80
CA LYS A 418 -39.52 7.14 -9.90
C LYS A 418 -38.69 8.32 -9.39
N GLU A 419 -39.13 8.99 -8.34
CA GLU A 419 -38.53 10.20 -7.78
C GLU A 419 -37.27 9.90 -6.93
N ASN A 420 -37.31 8.83 -6.12
CA ASN A 420 -36.27 8.50 -5.17
C ASN A 420 -35.24 7.48 -5.70
N GLY A 421 -35.52 6.76 -6.78
CA GLY A 421 -34.68 5.69 -7.32
C GLY A 421 -33.25 6.09 -7.69
N ILE A 422 -32.98 7.39 -7.82
CA ILE A 422 -31.63 7.95 -7.98
C ILE A 422 -30.70 7.56 -6.83
N TRP A 423 -31.24 7.45 -5.62
CA TRP A 423 -30.44 7.21 -4.43
C TRP A 423 -29.91 5.77 -4.33
N ALA A 424 -30.63 4.82 -4.90
CA ALA A 424 -30.15 3.44 -4.98
C ALA A 424 -28.88 3.37 -5.83
N GLY A 425 -28.89 3.93 -7.04
CA GLY A 425 -27.74 4.00 -7.92
C GLY A 425 -26.59 4.81 -7.32
N LEU A 426 -26.88 5.95 -6.69
CA LEU A 426 -25.86 6.82 -6.08
C LEU A 426 -25.17 6.13 -4.90
N SER A 427 -25.88 5.32 -4.10
CA SER A 427 -25.28 4.56 -3.00
C SER A 427 -24.23 3.56 -3.49
N VAL A 428 -24.46 2.90 -4.62
CA VAL A 428 -23.52 1.97 -5.25
C VAL A 428 -22.37 2.73 -5.91
N ALA A 429 -22.66 3.80 -6.66
CA ALA A 429 -21.66 4.60 -7.37
C ALA A 429 -20.60 5.21 -6.44
N VAL A 430 -21.03 5.82 -5.32
CA VAL A 430 -20.11 6.41 -4.33
C VAL A 430 -19.30 5.37 -3.58
N SER A 431 -19.81 4.15 -3.52
CA SER A 431 -19.13 3.04 -2.85
C SER A 431 -18.16 2.27 -3.76
N TYR A 432 -17.91 2.71 -4.97
CA TYR A 432 -16.94 2.06 -5.85
C TYR A 432 -15.56 1.96 -5.20
N VAL A 433 -14.96 0.77 -5.29
CA VAL A 433 -13.59 0.49 -4.83
C VAL A 433 -12.82 -0.09 -6.01
N SER A 434 -11.61 0.38 -6.28
CA SER A 434 -10.78 -0.09 -7.40
C SER A 434 -10.03 -1.39 -7.12
N GLY A 435 -10.36 -2.09 -6.05
CA GLY A 435 -9.81 -3.37 -5.65
C GLY A 435 -10.92 -4.30 -5.21
N ARG A 436 -10.55 -5.52 -4.83
CA ARG A 436 -11.48 -6.42 -4.17
C ARG A 436 -11.68 -5.97 -2.73
N GLU A 437 -12.90 -5.85 -2.35
CA GLU A 437 -13.29 -5.69 -0.96
C GLU A 437 -14.26 -6.83 -0.64
N ALA A 438 -14.18 -7.40 0.55
CA ALA A 438 -15.13 -8.41 0.99
C ALA A 438 -16.55 -7.81 0.93
N THR A 439 -17.33 -8.22 -0.08
CA THR A 439 -18.61 -7.58 -0.46
C THR A 439 -19.55 -7.46 0.72
N PHE A 440 -19.62 -8.49 1.56
CA PHE A 440 -20.49 -8.50 2.75
C PHE A 440 -20.02 -7.53 3.84
N ARG A 441 -18.71 -7.41 4.06
CA ARG A 441 -18.17 -6.44 5.02
C ARG A 441 -18.45 -5.03 4.55
N ALA A 442 -18.19 -4.77 3.28
CA ALA A 442 -18.45 -3.47 2.67
C ALA A 442 -19.95 -3.11 2.74
N ALA A 443 -20.84 -4.06 2.43
CA ALA A 443 -22.28 -3.89 2.53
C ALA A 443 -22.73 -3.58 3.97
N ASN A 444 -22.23 -4.34 4.95
CA ASN A 444 -22.56 -4.14 6.37
C ASN A 444 -22.12 -2.76 6.87
N VAL A 445 -20.89 -2.35 6.58
CA VAL A 445 -20.37 -1.03 6.97
C VAL A 445 -21.16 0.11 6.32
N LYS A 446 -21.58 -0.05 5.06
CA LYS A 446 -22.40 0.91 4.33
C LYS A 446 -23.81 1.01 4.94
N ALA A 447 -24.44 -0.12 5.26
CA ALA A 447 -25.74 -0.15 5.92
C ALA A 447 -25.70 0.60 7.27
N HIS A 448 -24.69 0.33 8.12
CA HIS A 448 -24.52 1.05 9.38
C HIS A 448 -24.32 2.55 9.18
N GLY A 449 -23.47 2.96 8.22
CA GLY A 449 -23.27 4.38 7.90
C GLY A 449 -24.55 5.07 7.45
N THR A 450 -25.36 4.39 6.63
CA THR A 450 -26.65 4.93 6.17
C THR A 450 -27.63 5.10 7.31
N VAL A 451 -27.81 4.07 8.13
CA VAL A 451 -28.73 4.12 9.28
C VAL A 451 -28.34 5.23 10.25
N LEU A 452 -27.06 5.30 10.65
CA LEU A 452 -26.56 6.33 11.55
C LEU A 452 -26.78 7.74 10.99
N GLY A 453 -26.43 7.96 9.72
CA GLY A 453 -26.60 9.26 9.04
C GLY A 453 -28.09 9.65 8.92
N THR A 454 -28.95 8.68 8.66
CA THR A 454 -30.39 8.88 8.51
C THR A 454 -31.04 9.23 9.86
N VAL A 455 -30.75 8.47 10.91
CA VAL A 455 -31.29 8.74 12.26
C VAL A 455 -30.90 10.13 12.74
N TYR A 456 -29.61 10.48 12.63
CA TYR A 456 -29.17 11.81 13.03
C TYR A 456 -29.77 12.92 12.17
N GLY A 457 -29.84 12.70 10.86
CA GLY A 457 -30.41 13.66 9.92
C GLY A 457 -31.89 13.97 10.22
N VAL A 458 -32.71 12.95 10.52
CA VAL A 458 -34.11 13.12 10.93
C VAL A 458 -34.23 13.88 12.25
N LEU A 459 -33.48 13.45 13.27
CA LEU A 459 -33.44 14.12 14.57
C LEU A 459 -33.03 15.60 14.43
N GLY A 460 -31.99 15.87 13.63
CA GLY A 460 -31.53 17.24 13.35
C GLY A 460 -32.59 18.08 12.66
N CYS A 461 -33.37 17.51 11.72
CA CYS A 461 -34.48 18.21 11.08
C CYS A 461 -35.59 18.51 12.06
N LEU A 462 -36.00 17.55 12.91
CA LEU A 462 -37.06 17.74 13.90
C LEU A 462 -36.70 18.81 14.94
N VAL A 463 -35.47 18.78 15.46
CA VAL A 463 -35.02 19.74 16.48
C VAL A 463 -34.81 21.13 15.91
N CYS A 464 -34.36 21.25 14.67
CA CYS A 464 -33.97 22.52 14.04
C CYS A 464 -35.00 22.99 12.97
N GLU A 465 -36.27 22.62 13.08
CA GLU A 465 -37.28 22.89 12.06
C GLU A 465 -37.49 24.39 11.78
N SER A 466 -37.46 25.23 12.84
CA SER A 466 -37.80 26.65 12.76
C SER A 466 -36.66 27.57 12.35
N LEU A 467 -35.39 27.18 12.56
CA LEU A 467 -34.23 28.08 12.39
C LEU A 467 -33.12 27.45 11.51
N VAL A 468 -32.93 28.01 10.31
CA VAL A 468 -31.88 27.56 9.38
C VAL A 468 -30.48 27.65 10.01
N THR A 469 -30.23 28.66 10.85
CA THR A 469 -28.93 28.80 11.55
C THR A 469 -28.64 27.64 12.51
N LEU A 470 -29.65 27.11 13.18
CA LEU A 470 -29.51 25.94 14.05
C LEU A 470 -29.19 24.67 13.25
N ARG A 471 -29.67 24.55 12.02
CA ARG A 471 -29.31 23.42 11.11
C ARG A 471 -27.81 23.40 10.81
N PHE A 472 -27.20 24.55 10.54
CA PHE A 472 -25.75 24.62 10.36
C PHE A 472 -24.98 24.27 11.63
N LEU A 473 -25.46 24.75 12.78
CA LEU A 473 -24.82 24.48 14.07
C LEU A 473 -24.93 22.99 14.46
N SER A 474 -26.04 22.32 14.13
CA SER A 474 -26.25 20.89 14.44
C SER A 474 -25.27 19.97 13.68
N LEU A 475 -24.75 20.40 12.53
CA LEU A 475 -23.76 19.63 11.78
C LEU A 475 -22.40 19.52 12.49
N PHE A 476 -22.03 20.50 13.31
CA PHE A 476 -20.70 20.51 13.95
C PHE A 476 -20.49 19.32 14.90
N PRO A 477 -21.39 19.05 15.90
CA PRO A 477 -21.26 17.86 16.75
C PRO A 477 -21.35 16.57 15.93
N TRP A 478 -22.16 16.54 14.86
CA TRP A 478 -22.21 15.42 13.96
C TRP A 478 -20.88 15.12 13.27
N PHE A 479 -20.23 16.13 12.76
CA PHE A 479 -18.94 15.96 12.12
C PHE A 479 -17.83 15.60 13.10
N ILE A 480 -17.91 16.00 14.38
CA ILE A 480 -17.00 15.50 15.42
C ILE A 480 -17.18 14.01 15.61
N PHE A 481 -18.42 13.54 15.75
CA PHE A 481 -18.74 12.13 15.91
C PHE A 481 -18.29 11.31 14.70
N THR A 482 -18.66 11.71 13.48
CA THR A 482 -18.30 11.00 12.25
C THR A 482 -16.80 11.03 11.98
N SER A 483 -16.08 12.11 12.29
CA SER A 483 -14.62 12.19 12.18
C SER A 483 -13.92 11.28 13.19
N SER A 484 -14.51 11.06 14.36
CA SER A 484 -14.01 10.05 15.31
C SER A 484 -14.23 8.63 14.76
N LEU A 485 -15.40 8.35 14.20
CA LEU A 485 -15.74 7.06 13.62
C LEU A 485 -14.87 6.73 12.40
N GLN A 486 -14.51 7.71 11.57
CA GLN A 486 -13.64 7.55 10.40
C GLN A 486 -12.22 7.02 10.76
N ARG A 487 -11.80 7.18 12.01
CA ARG A 487 -10.49 6.69 12.47
C ARG A 487 -10.51 5.25 12.95
N SER A 488 -11.68 4.66 13.08
CA SER A 488 -11.83 3.24 13.35
C SER A 488 -11.41 2.42 12.12
N GLN A 489 -10.60 1.40 12.31
CA GLN A 489 -10.20 0.50 11.21
C GLN A 489 -11.41 -0.24 10.62
N MET A 490 -12.39 -0.56 11.45
CA MET A 490 -13.57 -1.33 11.04
C MET A 490 -14.69 -0.44 10.49
N TYR A 491 -14.97 0.70 11.12
CA TYR A 491 -16.10 1.56 10.81
C TYR A 491 -15.72 2.87 10.08
N GLY A 492 -14.48 3.02 9.65
CA GLY A 492 -14.02 4.23 8.95
C GLY A 492 -14.91 4.64 7.77
N PRO A 493 -15.22 3.74 6.82
CA PRO A 493 -16.10 4.06 5.71
C PRO A 493 -17.54 4.39 6.14
N ALA A 494 -18.06 3.78 7.24
CA ALA A 494 -19.38 4.12 7.80
C ALA A 494 -19.41 5.58 8.27
N GLY A 495 -18.32 6.06 8.89
CA GLY A 495 -18.21 7.46 9.31
C GLY A 495 -18.29 8.44 8.13
N ALA A 496 -17.65 8.10 6.99
CA ALA A 496 -17.72 8.90 5.77
C ALA A 496 -19.15 8.98 5.20
N ILE A 497 -19.81 7.84 5.06
CA ILE A 497 -21.17 7.72 4.53
C ILE A 497 -22.17 8.44 5.43
N SER A 498 -22.07 8.25 6.75
CA SER A 498 -22.95 8.91 7.71
C SER A 498 -22.82 10.43 7.72
N ALA A 499 -21.58 10.95 7.52
CA ALA A 499 -21.34 12.39 7.38
C ALA A 499 -22.09 12.97 6.16
N VAL A 500 -22.02 12.27 5.01
CA VAL A 500 -22.69 12.69 3.77
C VAL A 500 -24.21 12.68 3.94
N ILE A 501 -24.76 11.58 4.44
CA ILE A 501 -26.22 11.40 4.58
C ILE A 501 -26.80 12.41 5.57
N GLY A 502 -26.17 12.59 6.73
CA GLY A 502 -26.59 13.58 7.71
C GLY A 502 -26.60 15.02 7.16
N ALA A 503 -25.55 15.41 6.42
CA ALA A 503 -25.48 16.72 5.78
C ALA A 503 -26.56 16.92 4.71
N ILE A 504 -26.78 15.92 3.86
CA ILE A 504 -27.83 15.99 2.81
C ILE A 504 -29.23 16.09 3.43
N LEU A 505 -29.53 15.32 4.48
CA LEU A 505 -30.81 15.36 5.15
C LEU A 505 -31.07 16.71 5.81
N ILE A 506 -30.08 17.29 6.48
CA ILE A 506 -30.25 18.53 7.23
C ILE A 506 -30.28 19.76 6.32
N LEU A 507 -29.37 19.84 5.32
CA LEU A 507 -29.19 21.03 4.49
C LEU A 507 -29.59 20.86 3.01
N GLY A 508 -29.43 19.66 2.46
CA GLY A 508 -29.59 19.43 1.01
C GLY A 508 -31.01 19.13 0.53
N ARG A 509 -31.99 19.13 1.40
CA ARG A 509 -33.33 18.57 1.19
C ARG A 509 -34.38 19.59 0.72
N LYS A 510 -34.05 20.43 -0.26
CA LYS A 510 -34.98 21.52 -0.66
C LYS A 510 -36.33 21.05 -1.26
N ASN A 511 -36.43 19.85 -1.85
CA ASN A 511 -37.57 19.40 -2.63
C ASN A 511 -37.98 17.92 -2.39
N TYR A 512 -37.55 17.28 -1.30
CA TYR A 512 -37.75 15.83 -1.09
C TYR A 512 -38.84 15.44 -0.07
N GLY A 513 -39.86 16.24 0.11
CA GLY A 513 -40.95 15.92 1.05
C GLY A 513 -40.58 15.92 2.53
N PRO A 514 -41.40 15.30 3.39
CA PRO A 514 -41.12 15.24 4.84
C PRO A 514 -39.84 14.46 5.17
N PRO A 515 -39.13 14.82 6.26
CA PRO A 515 -37.85 14.19 6.62
C PRO A 515 -37.92 12.67 6.80
N SER A 516 -39.02 12.19 7.39
CA SER A 516 -39.25 10.77 7.67
C SER A 516 -39.44 9.93 6.41
N GLU A 517 -40.22 10.42 5.43
CA GLU A 517 -40.44 9.73 4.17
C GLU A 517 -39.15 9.65 3.35
N PHE A 518 -38.41 10.77 3.26
CA PHE A 518 -37.11 10.77 2.59
C PHE A 518 -36.11 9.84 3.28
N ALA A 519 -36.11 9.80 4.61
CA ALA A 519 -35.23 8.91 5.37
C ALA A 519 -35.56 7.43 5.11
N MET A 520 -36.83 7.06 5.10
CA MET A 520 -37.26 5.69 4.76
C MET A 520 -36.87 5.33 3.33
N ALA A 521 -37.12 6.21 2.36
CA ALA A 521 -36.70 6.00 0.98
C ALA A 521 -35.18 5.78 0.88
N ARG A 522 -34.37 6.56 1.59
CA ARG A 522 -32.90 6.41 1.63
C ARG A 522 -32.46 5.05 2.17
N ILE A 523 -33.08 4.56 3.22
CA ILE A 523 -32.76 3.25 3.79
C ILE A 523 -33.12 2.16 2.77
N VAL A 524 -34.36 2.17 2.23
CA VAL A 524 -34.80 1.16 1.26
C VAL A 524 -33.93 1.17 0.00
N ASP A 525 -33.63 2.33 -0.57
CA ASP A 525 -32.77 2.48 -1.75
C ASP A 525 -31.36 1.97 -1.50
N THR A 526 -30.82 2.19 -0.30
CA THR A 526 -29.48 1.66 0.05
C THR A 526 -29.53 0.14 0.12
N PHE A 527 -30.57 -0.46 0.74
CA PHE A 527 -30.73 -1.91 0.77
C PHE A 527 -30.90 -2.50 -0.63
N ILE A 528 -31.67 -1.87 -1.52
CA ILE A 528 -31.78 -2.27 -2.93
C ILE A 528 -30.40 -2.28 -3.58
N GLY A 529 -29.62 -1.20 -3.42
CA GLY A 529 -28.28 -1.10 -3.98
C GLY A 529 -27.33 -2.19 -3.48
N LEU A 530 -27.32 -2.42 -2.16
CA LEU A 530 -26.48 -3.45 -1.55
C LEU A 530 -26.89 -4.86 -1.99
N SER A 531 -28.18 -5.15 -2.02
CA SER A 531 -28.72 -6.45 -2.46
C SER A 531 -28.38 -6.74 -3.93
N CYS A 532 -28.52 -5.76 -4.82
CA CYS A 532 -28.14 -5.89 -6.22
C CYS A 532 -26.63 -6.13 -6.38
N SER A 533 -25.80 -5.44 -5.61
CA SER A 533 -24.33 -5.63 -5.63
C SER A 533 -23.94 -7.03 -5.19
N ILE A 534 -24.50 -7.51 -4.08
CA ILE A 534 -24.26 -8.87 -3.58
C ILE A 534 -24.75 -9.91 -4.58
N PHE A 535 -25.94 -9.73 -5.15
CA PHE A 535 -26.52 -10.64 -6.12
C PHE A 535 -25.64 -10.80 -7.37
N VAL A 536 -25.17 -9.69 -7.93
CA VAL A 536 -24.28 -9.72 -9.09
C VAL A 536 -22.94 -10.37 -8.74
N ASP A 537 -22.37 -10.10 -7.56
CA ASP A 537 -21.11 -10.70 -7.13
C ASP A 537 -21.22 -12.22 -6.92
N LEU A 538 -22.37 -12.71 -6.45
CA LEU A 538 -22.58 -14.14 -6.24
C LEU A 538 -22.84 -14.91 -7.56
N ILE A 539 -23.55 -14.29 -8.51
CA ILE A 539 -23.92 -14.97 -9.76
C ILE A 539 -22.81 -14.89 -10.80
N PHE A 540 -22.17 -13.72 -10.96
CA PHE A 540 -21.18 -13.52 -12.02
C PHE A 540 -19.78 -13.75 -11.49
N TRP A 541 -19.19 -14.93 -11.83
CA TRP A 541 -17.82 -15.30 -11.45
C TRP A 541 -17.48 -15.07 -9.97
N PRO A 542 -18.05 -15.85 -9.06
CA PRO A 542 -17.74 -15.75 -7.66
C PRO A 542 -16.29 -16.20 -7.42
N LYS A 543 -15.36 -15.27 -7.43
CA LYS A 543 -13.97 -15.55 -7.04
C LYS A 543 -13.84 -15.25 -5.56
N ARG A 544 -13.60 -16.24 -4.73
CA ARG A 544 -13.38 -16.09 -3.29
C ARG A 544 -12.01 -15.47 -3.01
N ALA A 545 -11.91 -14.66 -1.95
CA ALA A 545 -10.64 -14.10 -1.51
C ALA A 545 -9.66 -15.20 -1.07
N SER A 546 -10.17 -16.25 -0.44
CA SER A 546 -9.40 -17.45 -0.10
C SER A 546 -8.78 -18.12 -1.33
N THR A 547 -9.53 -18.26 -2.43
CA THR A 547 -8.99 -18.82 -3.69
C THR A 547 -7.94 -17.90 -4.31
N CYS A 548 -8.13 -16.57 -4.24
CA CYS A 548 -7.13 -15.62 -4.73
C CYS A 548 -5.86 -15.64 -3.88
N ALA A 549 -5.98 -15.74 -2.56
CA ALA A 549 -4.82 -15.89 -1.67
C ALA A 549 -4.00 -17.15 -2.02
N LYS A 550 -4.68 -18.23 -2.33
CA LYS A 550 -4.06 -19.49 -2.77
C LYS A 550 -3.30 -19.33 -4.09
N MET A 551 -3.96 -18.75 -5.10
CA MET A 551 -3.33 -18.51 -6.41
C MET A 551 -2.13 -17.57 -6.30
N GLU A 552 -2.26 -16.49 -5.54
CA GLU A 552 -1.17 -15.53 -5.34
C GLU A 552 0.00 -16.15 -4.59
N LEU A 553 -0.27 -17.03 -3.61
CA LEU A 553 0.78 -17.78 -2.91
C LEU A 553 1.57 -18.67 -3.88
N SER A 554 0.88 -19.43 -4.75
CA SER A 554 1.55 -20.25 -5.77
C SER A 554 2.40 -19.38 -6.72
N GLN A 555 1.90 -18.21 -7.12
CA GLN A 555 2.68 -17.27 -7.93
C GLN A 555 3.88 -16.68 -7.17
N CYS A 556 3.72 -16.38 -5.88
CA CYS A 556 4.83 -15.94 -5.03
C CYS A 556 5.93 -17.00 -4.96
N LEU A 557 5.57 -18.27 -4.76
CA LEU A 557 6.53 -19.38 -4.70
C LEU A 557 7.24 -19.59 -6.04
N ALA A 558 6.52 -19.57 -7.15
CA ALA A 558 7.10 -19.66 -8.49
C ALA A 558 8.08 -18.50 -8.77
N THR A 559 7.68 -17.25 -8.48
CA THR A 559 8.56 -16.09 -8.66
C THR A 559 9.75 -16.12 -7.69
N LEU A 560 9.59 -16.68 -6.50
CA LEU A 560 10.70 -16.90 -5.55
C LEU A 560 11.73 -17.87 -6.14
N GLY A 561 11.28 -18.97 -6.77
CA GLY A 561 12.16 -19.89 -7.51
C GLY A 561 12.93 -19.17 -8.61
N GLU A 562 12.23 -18.38 -9.47
CA GLU A 562 12.87 -17.56 -10.51
C GLU A 562 13.90 -16.56 -9.96
N CYS A 563 13.66 -15.98 -8.79
CA CYS A 563 14.62 -15.08 -8.12
C CYS A 563 15.87 -15.84 -7.65
N ILE A 564 15.71 -17.04 -7.08
CA ILE A 564 16.84 -17.84 -6.60
C ILE A 564 17.66 -18.39 -7.77
N GLU A 565 17.04 -18.88 -8.84
CA GLU A 565 17.70 -19.31 -10.05
C GLU A 565 18.54 -18.18 -10.67
N SER A 566 18.10 -16.92 -10.59
CA SER A 566 18.82 -15.75 -11.10
C SER A 566 19.90 -15.19 -10.17
N LEU A 567 20.14 -15.79 -9.00
CA LEU A 567 21.27 -15.44 -8.16
C LEU A 567 22.58 -15.99 -8.76
N SER A 568 23.28 -15.22 -9.57
CA SER A 568 24.58 -15.58 -10.17
C SER A 568 25.53 -14.39 -10.23
N LEU A 569 26.82 -14.67 -10.38
CA LEU A 569 27.85 -13.64 -10.47
C LEU A 569 27.80 -12.81 -11.76
N GLY A 570 26.88 -13.08 -12.70
CA GLY A 570 26.83 -12.46 -14.03
C GLY A 570 25.49 -11.86 -14.47
N GLU A 571 24.40 -12.03 -13.75
CA GLU A 571 23.05 -11.71 -14.25
C GLU A 571 22.58 -10.30 -13.81
N THR A 572 21.94 -9.57 -14.75
CA THR A 572 21.51 -8.17 -14.53
C THR A 572 20.01 -8.02 -14.19
N ASP A 573 19.22 -9.07 -14.32
CA ASP A 573 17.73 -9.00 -14.29
C ASP A 573 17.11 -9.28 -12.92
N PHE A 574 17.92 -9.60 -11.92
CA PHE A 574 17.46 -9.97 -10.58
C PHE A 574 16.59 -8.90 -9.89
N GLY A 575 16.98 -7.62 -10.01
CA GLY A 575 16.30 -6.53 -9.33
C GLY A 575 14.84 -6.35 -9.76
N GLU A 576 14.50 -6.66 -11.01
CA GLU A 576 13.13 -6.60 -11.52
C GLU A 576 12.29 -7.78 -10.99
N LYS A 577 12.83 -8.99 -11.01
CA LYS A 577 12.21 -10.20 -10.46
C LYS A 577 11.91 -10.04 -8.96
N GLN A 578 12.88 -9.53 -8.19
CA GLN A 578 12.70 -9.27 -6.77
C GLN A 578 11.63 -8.20 -6.49
N ARG A 579 11.60 -7.12 -7.27
CA ARG A 579 10.54 -6.10 -7.16
C ARG A 579 9.17 -6.69 -7.43
N ARG A 580 9.06 -7.57 -8.43
CA ARG A 580 7.84 -8.31 -8.75
C ARG A 580 7.40 -9.20 -7.59
N LEU A 581 8.32 -9.99 -7.01
CA LEU A 581 8.06 -10.83 -5.84
C LEU A 581 7.57 -10.01 -4.64
N LYS A 582 8.21 -8.88 -4.36
CA LYS A 582 7.80 -7.97 -3.27
C LYS A 582 6.38 -7.41 -3.48
N MET A 583 6.00 -7.10 -4.72
CA MET A 583 4.63 -6.68 -5.04
C MET A 583 3.64 -7.82 -4.82
N GLN A 584 3.94 -9.04 -5.28
CA GLN A 584 3.09 -10.21 -5.10
C GLN A 584 2.88 -10.57 -3.62
N VAL A 585 3.93 -10.53 -2.80
CA VAL A 585 3.81 -10.75 -1.35
C VAL A 585 2.90 -9.69 -0.69
N ASN A 586 2.95 -8.44 -1.16
CA ASN A 586 2.04 -7.40 -0.67
C ASN A 586 0.59 -7.61 -1.12
N GLU A 587 0.36 -8.13 -2.34
CA GLU A 587 -0.98 -8.49 -2.81
C GLU A 587 -1.51 -9.72 -2.05
N LEU A 588 -0.68 -10.75 -1.85
CA LEU A 588 -1.02 -11.90 -1.02
C LEU A 588 -1.49 -11.47 0.38
N LYS A 589 -0.75 -10.54 1.00
CA LYS A 589 -1.15 -10.00 2.32
C LYS A 589 -2.54 -9.35 2.31
N LYS A 590 -2.91 -8.66 1.24
CA LYS A 590 -4.25 -8.08 1.11
C LYS A 590 -5.31 -9.17 1.01
N PHE A 591 -5.07 -10.19 0.17
CA PHE A 591 -6.01 -11.30 0.00
C PHE A 591 -6.19 -12.13 1.29
N VAL A 592 -5.14 -12.30 2.08
CA VAL A 592 -5.23 -12.98 3.39
C VAL A 592 -6.13 -12.22 4.36
N VAL A 593 -5.96 -10.88 4.46
CA VAL A 593 -6.83 -10.04 5.29
C VAL A 593 -8.28 -10.04 4.80
N GLU A 594 -8.51 -10.08 3.49
CA GLU A 594 -9.85 -10.18 2.92
C GLU A 594 -10.48 -11.55 3.17
N ALA A 595 -9.71 -12.63 3.02
CA ALA A 595 -10.16 -14.00 3.22
C ALA A 595 -10.51 -14.29 4.70
N GLU A 596 -9.83 -13.66 5.65
CA GLU A 596 -10.14 -13.77 7.08
C GLU A 596 -11.55 -13.23 7.41
N VAL A 597 -12.00 -12.22 6.68
CA VAL A 597 -13.29 -11.55 6.90
C VAL A 597 -14.40 -12.10 5.99
N GLU A 598 -14.04 -12.95 5.03
CA GLU A 598 -15.02 -13.57 4.11
C GLU A 598 -15.92 -14.55 4.86
N PRO A 599 -17.27 -14.46 4.73
CA PRO A 599 -18.18 -15.38 5.38
C PRO A 599 -18.03 -16.80 4.83
N ASN A 600 -17.90 -17.75 5.70
CA ASN A 600 -17.61 -19.15 5.33
C ASN A 600 -18.80 -19.90 4.75
N PHE A 601 -20.03 -19.49 5.03
CA PHE A 601 -21.28 -20.18 4.65
C PHE A 601 -21.17 -21.71 4.79
N TRP A 602 -21.06 -22.42 3.67
CA TRP A 602 -20.92 -23.89 3.58
C TRP A 602 -19.45 -24.35 3.41
N PHE A 603 -18.51 -23.43 3.42
CA PHE A 603 -17.10 -23.74 3.17
C PHE A 603 -16.32 -23.81 4.49
N LEU A 604 -15.22 -24.55 4.46
CA LEU A 604 -14.31 -24.59 5.58
C LEU A 604 -13.71 -23.20 5.87
N PRO A 605 -13.49 -22.86 7.12
CA PRO A 605 -12.88 -21.59 7.50
C PRO A 605 -11.50 -21.44 6.88
N PHE A 606 -11.15 -20.22 6.48
CA PHE A 606 -9.83 -19.90 5.99
C PHE A 606 -8.85 -19.84 7.16
N ASP A 607 -7.72 -20.53 7.02
CA ASP A 607 -6.69 -20.55 8.06
C ASP A 607 -5.76 -19.35 7.93
N SER A 608 -6.18 -18.22 8.49
CA SER A 608 -5.41 -16.98 8.48
C SER A 608 -4.07 -17.11 9.23
N VAL A 609 -4.01 -17.93 10.28
CA VAL A 609 -2.83 -18.10 11.14
C VAL A 609 -1.68 -18.76 10.37
N CYS A 610 -1.97 -19.80 9.59
CA CYS A 610 -0.99 -20.42 8.72
C CYS A 610 -0.46 -19.44 7.68
N TYR A 611 -1.37 -18.73 6.98
CA TYR A 611 -0.98 -17.75 5.97
C TYR A 611 -0.18 -16.58 6.53
N ASP A 612 -0.46 -16.13 7.75
CA ASP A 612 0.31 -15.06 8.41
C ASP A 612 1.74 -15.53 8.74
N LYS A 613 1.93 -16.78 9.17
CA LYS A 613 3.27 -17.37 9.35
C LYS A 613 4.03 -17.43 8.03
N VAL A 614 3.39 -17.97 6.97
CA VAL A 614 3.98 -18.06 5.63
C VAL A 614 4.36 -16.68 5.10
N LEU A 615 3.48 -15.67 5.23
CA LEU A 615 3.77 -14.29 4.86
C LEU A 615 4.95 -13.70 5.65
N GLY A 616 5.05 -14.05 6.93
CA GLY A 616 6.17 -13.64 7.78
C GLY A 616 7.50 -14.16 7.24
N SER A 617 7.58 -15.45 6.93
CA SER A 617 8.78 -16.10 6.40
C SER A 617 9.09 -15.67 4.96
N LEU A 618 8.09 -15.55 4.06
CA LEU A 618 8.26 -14.99 2.72
C LEU A 618 8.82 -13.56 2.76
N SER A 619 8.30 -12.72 3.66
CA SER A 619 8.80 -11.34 3.79
C SER A 619 10.27 -11.30 4.25
N LYS A 620 10.69 -12.23 5.14
CA LYS A 620 12.11 -12.35 5.54
C LYS A 620 12.97 -12.78 4.36
N VAL A 621 12.53 -13.79 3.60
CA VAL A 621 13.27 -14.30 2.44
C VAL A 621 13.44 -13.23 1.37
N VAL A 622 12.39 -12.45 1.07
CA VAL A 622 12.47 -11.33 0.11
C VAL A 622 13.52 -10.28 0.52
N ASP A 623 13.60 -9.96 1.81
CA ASP A 623 14.60 -9.04 2.31
C ASP A 623 16.02 -9.66 2.25
N LEU A 624 16.18 -10.95 2.59
CA LEU A 624 17.45 -11.66 2.51
C LEU A 624 17.98 -11.74 1.07
N LEU A 625 17.10 -11.98 0.10
CA LEU A 625 17.46 -11.98 -1.32
C LEU A 625 18.01 -10.62 -1.77
N TRP A 626 17.47 -9.51 -1.23
CA TRP A 626 18.03 -8.18 -1.52
C TRP A 626 19.47 -8.03 -1.03
N PHE A 627 19.78 -8.53 0.17
CA PHE A 627 21.16 -8.50 0.70
C PHE A 627 22.07 -9.46 -0.06
N GLY A 628 21.58 -10.65 -0.45
CA GLY A 628 22.32 -11.60 -1.26
C GLY A 628 22.73 -11.02 -2.61
N GLU A 629 21.81 -10.32 -3.30
CA GLU A 629 22.12 -9.60 -4.53
C GLU A 629 23.23 -8.55 -4.34
N HIS A 630 23.14 -7.76 -3.25
CA HIS A 630 24.14 -6.73 -2.97
C HIS A 630 25.50 -7.34 -2.66
N ALA A 631 25.52 -8.45 -1.93
CA ALA A 631 26.77 -9.19 -1.67
C ALA A 631 27.39 -9.72 -2.96
N LEU A 632 26.58 -10.31 -3.86
CA LEU A 632 27.05 -10.78 -5.17
C LEU A 632 27.56 -9.64 -6.06
N LYS A 633 26.88 -8.49 -6.09
CA LYS A 633 27.33 -7.32 -6.83
C LYS A 633 28.68 -6.80 -6.33
N PHE A 634 28.90 -6.79 -5.01
CA PHE A 634 30.22 -6.42 -4.46
C PHE A 634 31.27 -7.44 -4.82
N LEU A 635 30.98 -8.73 -4.71
CA LEU A 635 31.92 -9.79 -5.13
C LEU A 635 32.29 -9.66 -6.60
N GLN A 636 31.33 -9.47 -7.47
CA GLN A 636 31.55 -9.27 -8.91
C GLN A 636 32.44 -8.07 -9.19
N GLN A 637 32.20 -6.94 -8.54
CA GLN A 637 33.04 -5.74 -8.70
C GLN A 637 34.47 -5.97 -8.26
N GLU A 638 34.68 -6.65 -7.13
CA GLU A 638 36.00 -6.93 -6.60
C GLU A 638 36.74 -7.99 -7.44
N PHE A 639 36.08 -9.05 -7.90
CA PHE A 639 36.66 -10.04 -8.79
C PHE A 639 37.04 -9.47 -10.16
N GLN A 640 36.26 -8.52 -10.69
CA GLN A 640 36.59 -7.80 -11.91
C GLN A 640 37.85 -6.92 -11.72
N ARG A 641 37.95 -6.23 -10.57
CA ARG A 641 39.15 -5.40 -10.26
C ARG A 641 40.42 -6.20 -10.21
N CYS A 642 40.37 -7.45 -9.70
CA CYS A 642 41.52 -8.29 -9.52
C CYS A 642 41.83 -9.19 -10.71
N GLY A 643 41.00 -9.20 -11.76
CA GLY A 643 41.13 -10.19 -12.85
C GLY A 643 40.98 -11.64 -12.37
N ALA A 644 40.33 -11.84 -11.19
CA ALA A 644 40.22 -13.16 -10.57
C ALA A 644 39.05 -14.00 -11.13
N TYR A 645 38.23 -13.44 -12.00
CA TYR A 645 37.04 -14.10 -12.53
C TYR A 645 37.32 -15.37 -13.35
N GLU A 646 38.50 -15.46 -13.92
CA GLU A 646 38.95 -16.65 -14.70
C GLU A 646 39.64 -17.73 -13.85
N LYS A 647 39.90 -17.47 -12.56
CA LYS A 647 40.53 -18.44 -11.67
C LYS A 647 39.63 -19.63 -11.42
N GLU A 648 40.20 -20.82 -11.36
CA GLU A 648 39.51 -22.11 -11.17
C GLU A 648 38.72 -22.14 -9.85
N ASP A 649 39.28 -21.52 -8.80
CA ASP A 649 38.65 -21.44 -7.48
C ASP A 649 37.32 -20.66 -7.48
N VAL A 650 37.20 -19.59 -8.29
CA VAL A 650 35.98 -18.80 -8.42
C VAL A 650 34.89 -19.61 -9.17
N LYS A 651 35.30 -20.41 -10.13
CA LYS A 651 34.40 -21.31 -10.84
C LYS A 651 33.86 -22.42 -9.93
N MET A 652 34.73 -22.94 -9.03
CA MET A 652 34.29 -23.94 -8.04
C MET A 652 33.31 -23.33 -7.04
N LEU A 653 33.54 -22.11 -6.58
CA LEU A 653 32.63 -21.37 -5.72
C LEU A 653 31.26 -21.11 -6.40
N ASP A 654 31.28 -20.78 -7.69
CA ASP A 654 30.05 -20.60 -8.48
C ASP A 654 29.30 -21.94 -8.63
N GLY A 655 30.02 -23.05 -8.78
CA GLY A 655 29.46 -24.41 -8.76
C GLY A 655 28.79 -24.77 -7.43
N GLU A 656 29.39 -24.43 -6.30
CA GLU A 656 28.77 -24.63 -4.99
C GLU A 656 27.54 -23.73 -4.77
N LEU A 657 27.59 -22.50 -5.25
CA LEU A 657 26.45 -21.61 -5.25
C LEU A 657 25.29 -22.19 -6.07
N GLU A 658 25.57 -22.76 -7.24
CA GLU A 658 24.58 -23.41 -8.10
C GLU A 658 23.96 -24.62 -7.39
N HIS A 659 24.77 -25.45 -6.74
CA HIS A 659 24.27 -26.58 -5.96
C HIS A 659 23.30 -26.14 -4.85
N VAL A 660 23.63 -25.10 -4.07
CA VAL A 660 22.74 -24.54 -3.04
C VAL A 660 21.44 -24.02 -3.64
N LYS A 661 21.51 -23.34 -4.79
CA LYS A 661 20.35 -22.83 -5.52
C LYS A 661 19.42 -23.98 -5.98
N GLU A 662 19.99 -25.04 -6.55
CA GLU A 662 19.24 -26.23 -6.99
C GLU A 662 18.49 -26.87 -5.82
N LEU A 663 19.13 -26.98 -4.65
CA LEU A 663 18.49 -27.48 -3.44
C LEU A 663 17.31 -26.61 -3.02
N ILE A 664 17.50 -25.30 -2.92
CA ILE A 664 16.43 -24.37 -2.52
C ILE A 664 15.29 -24.40 -3.57
N CYS A 665 15.61 -24.41 -4.85
CA CYS A 665 14.61 -24.49 -5.93
C CYS A 665 13.81 -25.79 -5.91
N SER A 666 14.45 -26.92 -5.58
CA SER A 666 13.76 -28.20 -5.41
C SER A 666 12.76 -28.14 -4.25
N TRP A 667 13.13 -27.54 -3.11
CA TRP A 667 12.22 -27.34 -1.97
C TRP A 667 11.06 -26.42 -2.31
N ILE A 668 11.30 -25.33 -3.02
CA ILE A 668 10.23 -24.42 -3.44
C ILE A 668 9.25 -25.12 -4.38
N LYS A 669 9.74 -25.94 -5.33
CA LYS A 669 8.87 -26.75 -6.20
C LYS A 669 8.01 -27.72 -5.39
N ASN A 670 8.58 -28.37 -4.37
CA ASN A 670 7.83 -29.24 -3.48
C ASN A 670 6.77 -28.46 -2.68
N LEU A 671 7.12 -27.25 -2.17
CA LEU A 671 6.17 -26.38 -1.48
C LEU A 671 5.02 -25.92 -2.40
N GLU A 672 5.33 -25.63 -3.67
CA GLU A 672 4.31 -25.28 -4.67
C GLU A 672 3.36 -26.46 -4.92
N GLU A 673 3.89 -27.68 -5.00
CA GLU A 673 3.11 -28.90 -5.17
C GLU A 673 2.25 -29.19 -3.95
N ILE A 674 2.79 -29.12 -2.74
CA ILE A 674 2.04 -29.24 -1.47
C ILE A 674 0.92 -28.19 -1.41
N SER A 675 1.25 -26.96 -1.76
CA SER A 675 0.26 -25.88 -1.85
C SER A 675 -0.87 -26.25 -2.82
N ARG A 676 -0.57 -26.78 -4.02
CA ARG A 676 -1.56 -27.19 -5.01
C ARG A 676 -2.38 -28.40 -4.55
N MET A 677 -1.78 -29.42 -3.97
CA MET A 677 -2.48 -30.62 -3.50
C MET A 677 -3.48 -30.33 -2.39
N LYS A 678 -3.13 -29.50 -1.41
CA LYS A 678 -4.08 -29.01 -0.39
C LYS A 678 -5.32 -28.33 -0.98
N PHE A 679 -5.27 -27.94 -2.25
CA PHE A 679 -6.38 -27.28 -2.95
C PHE A 679 -7.29 -28.26 -3.69
N VAL A 680 -6.75 -29.41 -4.11
CA VAL A 680 -7.49 -30.45 -4.86
C VAL A 680 -8.23 -31.37 -3.91
N GLU A 681 -7.61 -31.81 -2.79
CA GLU A 681 -8.22 -32.75 -1.83
C GLU A 681 -9.50 -32.26 -1.13
N LYS A 682 -9.77 -30.95 -1.12
CA LYS A 682 -10.97 -30.39 -0.50
C LYS A 682 -12.17 -30.28 -1.43
N ASN A 683 -12.04 -30.59 -2.72
CA ASN A 683 -13.16 -30.53 -3.68
C ASN A 683 -13.74 -31.90 -4.07
N ASP A 684 -13.04 -33.00 -3.80
CA ASP A 684 -13.50 -34.37 -4.13
C ASP A 684 -13.74 -35.19 -2.86
N ASN A 685 -14.74 -36.03 -2.90
CA ASN A 685 -15.33 -36.78 -1.80
C ASN A 685 -14.31 -37.49 -0.86
N PRO A 686 -14.56 -37.52 0.47
CA PRO A 686 -13.60 -38.00 1.47
C PRO A 686 -13.42 -39.53 1.53
N CYS A 687 -14.01 -40.34 0.63
CA CYS A 687 -14.06 -41.77 0.79
C CYS A 687 -12.96 -42.61 0.12
N ASP A 688 -12.10 -42.03 -0.73
CA ASP A 688 -11.20 -42.87 -1.55
C ASP A 688 -9.69 -42.71 -1.31
N LEU A 689 -9.25 -41.94 -0.31
CA LEU A 689 -7.84 -41.54 -0.19
C LEU A 689 -7.05 -42.09 1.01
N GLU A 690 -7.65 -42.97 1.84
CA GLU A 690 -6.96 -43.51 3.06
C GLU A 690 -5.93 -44.61 2.82
N ALA A 691 -5.76 -45.15 1.62
CA ALA A 691 -5.02 -46.41 1.47
C ALA A 691 -3.69 -46.36 0.70
N GLY A 692 -3.24 -45.22 0.16
CA GLY A 692 -2.14 -45.31 -0.81
C GLY A 692 -0.94 -44.36 -0.68
N LYS A 693 -0.97 -43.28 0.07
CA LYS A 693 0.07 -42.23 -0.03
C LYS A 693 0.81 -41.80 1.25
N SER A 694 0.68 -42.51 2.34
CA SER A 694 1.39 -42.18 3.59
C SER A 694 2.90 -42.50 3.59
N SER A 695 3.40 -43.23 2.61
CA SER A 695 4.81 -43.65 2.57
C SER A 695 5.75 -42.71 1.78
N GLU A 696 5.24 -41.84 0.93
CA GLU A 696 6.10 -40.86 0.20
C GLU A 696 6.33 -39.54 0.95
N TRP A 697 5.51 -39.23 1.95
CA TRP A 697 5.63 -37.98 2.74
C TRP A 697 6.83 -37.97 3.70
N ASN A 698 7.42 -39.13 4.02
CA ASN A 698 8.59 -39.22 4.88
C ASN A 698 9.91 -38.90 4.19
N MET A 699 9.94 -38.63 2.86
CA MET A 699 11.16 -38.37 2.12
C MET A 699 11.50 -36.87 1.98
N VAL A 700 10.56 -35.95 2.23
CA VAL A 700 10.81 -34.50 2.07
C VAL A 700 11.47 -33.90 3.34
N SER A 701 11.29 -34.49 4.50
CA SER A 701 11.93 -34.07 5.76
C SER A 701 13.40 -34.55 5.92
N GLY A 702 14.03 -35.04 4.87
CA GLY A 702 15.35 -35.67 4.93
C GLY A 702 16.57 -34.75 5.12
N LEU A 703 16.43 -33.43 4.94
CA LEU A 703 17.47 -32.46 5.29
C LEU A 703 17.00 -31.64 6.51
N GLY A 704 17.19 -32.22 7.70
CA GLY A 704 17.09 -31.49 8.95
C GLY A 704 18.15 -30.36 9.06
N GLU A 705 18.19 -29.67 10.19
CA GLU A 705 19.19 -28.61 10.44
C GLU A 705 20.61 -29.06 10.12
N ASP A 706 20.94 -30.35 10.36
CA ASP A 706 22.26 -30.95 10.05
C ASP A 706 22.62 -30.84 8.55
N GLY A 707 21.65 -31.00 7.65
CA GLY A 707 21.88 -30.90 6.21
C GLY A 707 22.12 -29.46 5.74
N ILE A 708 21.45 -28.48 6.35
CA ILE A 708 21.71 -27.06 6.09
C ILE A 708 23.14 -26.72 6.55
N GLU A 709 23.54 -27.17 7.75
CA GLU A 709 24.85 -26.92 8.29
C GLU A 709 25.95 -27.53 7.41
N GLN A 710 25.75 -28.75 6.90
CA GLN A 710 26.68 -29.40 5.99
C GLN A 710 26.82 -28.62 4.66
N THR A 711 25.69 -28.24 4.04
CA THR A 711 25.70 -27.51 2.76
C THR A 711 26.38 -26.16 2.90
N ILE A 712 26.05 -25.41 3.95
CA ILE A 712 26.71 -24.12 4.22
C ILE A 712 28.18 -24.32 4.61
N GLY A 713 28.51 -25.39 5.30
CA GLY A 713 29.91 -25.75 5.60
C GLY A 713 30.76 -25.92 4.35
N CYS A 714 30.26 -26.62 3.32
CA CYS A 714 30.94 -26.75 2.01
C CYS A 714 31.10 -25.38 1.33
N PHE A 715 30.06 -24.56 1.28
CA PHE A 715 30.13 -23.21 0.73
C PHE A 715 31.18 -22.33 1.44
N LEU A 716 31.25 -22.38 2.78
CA LEU A 716 32.24 -21.62 3.56
C LEU A 716 33.68 -22.14 3.35
N GLN A 717 33.85 -23.44 3.18
CA GLN A 717 35.16 -24.02 2.89
C GLN A 717 35.69 -23.50 1.56
N TRP A 718 34.91 -23.54 0.48
CA TRP A 718 35.32 -22.98 -0.81
C TRP A 718 35.49 -21.45 -0.74
N SER A 719 34.63 -20.76 -0.01
CA SER A 719 34.78 -19.32 0.26
C SER A 719 36.12 -18.99 0.91
N THR A 720 36.60 -19.86 1.82
CA THR A 720 37.91 -19.69 2.49
C THR A 720 39.07 -19.89 1.51
N ILE A 721 39.00 -20.91 0.66
CA ILE A 721 40.02 -21.18 -0.38
C ILE A 721 40.12 -19.98 -1.33
N VAL A 722 38.98 -19.46 -1.81
CA VAL A 722 38.95 -18.28 -2.69
C VAL A 722 39.56 -17.05 -2.02
N ALA A 723 39.20 -16.81 -0.74
CA ALA A 723 39.75 -15.66 0.01
C ALA A 723 41.25 -15.78 0.30
N ASP A 724 41.75 -16.99 0.54
CA ASP A 724 43.16 -17.22 0.82
C ASP A 724 44.04 -17.16 -0.45
N ASN A 725 43.49 -17.54 -1.61
CA ASN A 725 44.19 -17.45 -2.91
C ASN A 725 44.21 -16.04 -3.52
N LEU A 726 43.56 -15.07 -2.88
CA LEU A 726 43.65 -13.64 -3.20
C LEU A 726 44.89 -12.94 -2.55
N ASN A 727 45.87 -13.69 -1.97
CA ASN A 727 47.01 -13.10 -1.31
C ASN A 727 48.01 -12.50 -2.34
N GLY A 728 48.12 -11.21 -2.41
CA GLY A 728 49.02 -10.36 -3.12
C GLY A 728 49.47 -9.18 -2.23
N ASP A 729 50.27 -8.23 -2.72
CA ASP A 729 50.90 -7.12 -2.01
C ASP A 729 49.99 -6.30 -1.06
N GLU A 730 50.56 -5.39 -0.26
CA GLU A 730 49.87 -4.64 0.81
C GLU A 730 48.58 -3.93 0.41
N GLY A 731 48.35 -3.63 -0.88
CA GLY A 731 47.05 -3.13 -1.41
C GLY A 731 45.92 -4.16 -1.40
N ASP A 732 46.24 -5.44 -1.29
CA ASP A 732 45.27 -6.54 -1.36
C ASP A 732 44.54 -6.86 -0.03
N LYS A 733 45.00 -6.32 1.10
CA LYS A 733 44.36 -6.56 2.41
C LYS A 733 42.95 -5.99 2.49
N GLU A 734 42.74 -4.81 1.91
CA GLU A 734 41.40 -4.20 1.83
C GLU A 734 40.46 -5.03 0.94
N LEU A 735 40.98 -5.49 -0.17
CA LEU A 735 40.28 -6.37 -1.11
C LEU A 735 39.86 -7.67 -0.43
N LYS A 736 40.81 -8.36 0.22
CA LYS A 736 40.50 -9.61 0.93
C LYS A 736 39.42 -9.43 1.97
N SER A 737 39.49 -8.37 2.77
CA SER A 737 38.46 -8.10 3.80
C SER A 737 37.08 -7.82 3.20
N GLN A 738 37.03 -7.17 2.04
CA GLN A 738 35.77 -6.91 1.34
C GLN A 738 35.16 -8.16 0.76
N VAL A 739 35.95 -9.05 0.20
CA VAL A 739 35.53 -10.36 -0.31
C VAL A 739 35.07 -11.24 0.85
N VAL A 740 35.81 -11.35 1.94
CA VAL A 740 35.46 -12.10 3.15
C VAL A 740 34.08 -11.65 3.69
N LEU A 741 33.90 -10.35 3.83
CA LEU A 741 32.63 -9.82 4.35
C LEU A 741 31.45 -10.09 3.42
N SER A 742 31.66 -9.99 2.11
CA SER A 742 30.59 -10.23 1.11
C SER A 742 30.24 -11.71 0.99
N LEU A 743 31.25 -12.62 1.03
CA LEU A 743 31.04 -14.08 1.05
C LEU A 743 30.32 -14.53 2.32
N SER A 744 30.73 -14.00 3.48
CA SER A 744 30.05 -14.29 4.75
C SER A 744 28.60 -13.82 4.76
N ALA A 745 28.32 -12.63 4.19
CA ALA A 745 26.98 -12.11 4.05
C ALA A 745 26.12 -12.96 3.11
N LEU A 746 26.68 -13.41 1.99
CA LEU A 746 26.02 -14.33 1.07
C LEU A 746 25.69 -15.67 1.74
N GLY A 747 26.67 -16.26 2.45
CA GLY A 747 26.47 -17.50 3.21
C GLY A 747 25.36 -17.38 4.26
N PHE A 748 25.31 -16.25 4.99
CA PHE A 748 24.20 -15.97 5.89
C PHE A 748 22.84 -15.90 5.17
N CYS A 749 22.77 -15.18 4.04
CA CYS A 749 21.54 -15.05 3.27
C CYS A 749 21.03 -16.40 2.76
N LEU A 750 21.94 -17.25 2.24
CA LEU A 750 21.61 -18.59 1.76
C LEU A 750 21.10 -19.49 2.90
N CYS A 751 21.82 -19.52 4.04
CA CYS A 751 21.40 -20.25 5.22
C CYS A 751 20.03 -19.83 5.73
N ALA A 752 19.80 -18.52 5.84
CA ALA A 752 18.53 -17.97 6.33
C ALA A 752 17.40 -18.15 5.30
N CYS A 753 17.68 -18.19 3.99
CA CYS A 753 16.71 -18.55 2.97
C CYS A 753 16.29 -20.02 3.08
N MET A 754 17.24 -20.94 3.27
CA MET A 754 16.95 -22.35 3.48
C MET A 754 16.09 -22.58 4.73
N ARG A 755 16.43 -21.94 5.86
CA ARG A 755 15.58 -21.98 7.07
C ARG A 755 14.19 -21.38 6.83
N GLY A 756 14.11 -20.29 6.09
CA GLY A 756 12.83 -19.66 5.72
C GLY A 756 11.93 -20.57 4.89
N THR A 757 12.49 -21.41 4.00
CA THR A 757 11.71 -22.38 3.24
C THR A 757 11.21 -23.52 4.14
N ILE A 758 12.01 -23.99 5.11
CA ILE A 758 11.58 -24.96 6.11
C ILE A 758 10.48 -24.38 7.02
N GLU A 759 10.63 -23.15 7.51
CA GLU A 759 9.56 -22.48 8.28
C GLU A 759 8.22 -22.42 7.52
N ILE A 760 8.27 -22.22 6.19
CA ILE A 760 7.08 -22.24 5.34
C ILE A 760 6.49 -23.66 5.27
N GLU A 761 7.32 -24.67 5.11
CA GLU A 761 6.90 -26.08 5.06
C GLU A 761 6.25 -26.49 6.39
N GLU A 762 6.88 -26.22 7.52
CA GLU A 762 6.33 -26.47 8.85
C GLU A 762 4.99 -25.75 9.08
N ALA A 763 4.84 -24.52 8.63
CA ALA A 763 3.59 -23.78 8.70
C ALA A 763 2.47 -24.48 7.92
N PHE A 764 2.80 -25.16 6.81
CA PHE A 764 1.83 -25.99 6.08
C PHE A 764 1.54 -27.33 6.76
N LEU A 765 2.55 -27.97 7.36
CA LEU A 765 2.40 -29.29 7.99
C LEU A 765 1.70 -29.23 9.35
N THR A 766 1.96 -28.23 10.19
CA THR A 766 1.30 -28.08 11.51
C THR A 766 -0.23 -28.02 11.43
N ASN A 767 -0.77 -27.68 10.26
CA ASN A 767 -2.21 -27.70 10.01
C ASN A 767 -2.77 -29.07 9.61
N VAL A 768 -1.93 -30.02 9.23
CA VAL A 768 -2.36 -31.39 8.89
C VAL A 768 -2.55 -32.22 10.15
N THR A 769 -1.75 -31.95 11.18
CA THR A 769 -1.75 -32.74 12.45
C THR A 769 -2.64 -32.16 13.55
N GLY A 770 -3.22 -30.98 13.35
CA GLY A 770 -4.02 -30.25 14.34
C GLY A 770 -5.54 -30.41 14.22
N ASN A 771 -6.05 -31.35 13.39
CA ASN A 771 -7.47 -31.73 13.32
C ASN A 771 -7.68 -33.14 13.82
#